data_a201b4a90e3ad4f1012c8d20859290a3
#
_entry.id   a201b4a90e3ad4f1012c8d20859290a3
#
_cell.length_a   1.000
_cell.length_b   1.000
_cell.length_c   1.000
_cell.angle_alpha   90.00
_cell.angle_beta   90.00
_cell.angle_gamma   90.00
#
_symmetry.space_group_name_H-M   'P 1'
#
loop_
_entity.id
_entity.type
_entity.pdbx_description
1 polymer ?
#
loop_
_entity_poly.entity_id
_entity_poly.type
_entity_poly.pdbx_seq_one_letter_code
_entity_poly.pdbx_strand_id
1 'polypeptide(L)'
;MVTYKNPYISRVKIKHFRNFLDVDVELNHKQVVVGENNVGKSNFLRAIQLILDKDFSDNDRQLSASDFHDSIAAPMENGEEIEIILQVRGYEHNSKLVAQFDDAVVSTTPPTLEFKYHYFPNKDQEGNILFYKYEIYKGNLEKSRFTSEDRRYINIYVIKALRDVERELKANKNSPLYKLVKKYDIQKDELSEIAELMKEAADEILELDEIDHIKKAIQQRFSSISGLQTGSEITLRTFDIDMERLLYSIQVYMGLTPRPVSELSLGLANILYVSLMLILLKDRTILPILKPEKYAHLETNDQDELLKKTYALTEKGNYLIREQLPEDLLKKLYVFMDETNTGNQQSFTILAVEEPEAHLHPILQRLIYREVLHKSETSVVFTSHSTFITAIAPLSTIVHIRRKGGASKIFSTANLYFNDGEANDIERYLDAKRGEIYFGKGVILTEGITEEYIVPAAAELQGSILDDLGIIICNVHSTNFEPYLRILDALQIPTVVFTDGDYYEVIEVTDEKTKKRKKEKIFHILSTGAEPNYRGNEVAKTVLVNLGTVQTDDIPEDFKTQDTFFRTKGFFIGHYTLEVDMMQKSTAKGETVIKTVYSELNGGGKVMQENFEKLMDDGDHWTALVRIEQNVSKGRFAQRLSQKLIKEMVPSYIEAGISYIINKVRAEYE
;
A
#
# COMPACT_ATOMS: atom_id res chain seq x y z
N MET A 1 -12.35 19.25 4.61
CA MET A 1 -11.98 19.14 6.03
C MET A 1 -10.48 19.29 6.12
N VAL A 2 -9.95 20.33 6.75
CA VAL A 2 -8.57 20.27 7.24
C VAL A 2 -8.61 19.34 8.43
N THR A 3 -8.26 18.15 8.16
CA THR A 3 -8.05 17.13 9.14
C THR A 3 -6.57 17.23 9.51
N TYR A 4 -6.28 17.47 10.77
CA TYR A 4 -4.92 17.30 11.26
C TYR A 4 -4.52 15.86 11.00
N LYS A 5 -3.47 15.67 10.21
CA LYS A 5 -2.92 14.34 10.00
C LYS A 5 -2.40 13.82 11.33
N ASN A 6 -2.80 12.61 11.71
CA ASN A 6 -2.23 11.96 12.88
C ASN A 6 -0.72 11.81 12.74
N PRO A 7 0.02 11.76 13.85
CA PRO A 7 1.44 11.44 13.82
C PRO A 7 1.71 10.18 12.98
N TYR A 8 2.77 10.22 12.19
CA TYR A 8 3.13 9.14 11.28
C TYR A 8 4.64 8.93 11.21
N ILE A 9 5.04 7.72 10.89
CA ILE A 9 6.43 7.39 10.67
C ILE A 9 6.86 8.00 9.33
N SER A 10 7.78 8.96 9.36
CA SER A 10 8.27 9.66 8.17
C SER A 10 9.56 9.08 7.62
N ARG A 11 10.32 8.32 8.43
CA ARG A 11 11.56 7.66 8.01
C ARG A 11 11.83 6.45 8.88
N VAL A 12 12.36 5.39 8.27
CA VAL A 12 12.82 4.18 8.96
C VAL A 12 14.24 3.86 8.51
N LYS A 13 15.15 3.68 9.48
CA LYS A 13 16.49 3.14 9.23
C LYS A 13 16.62 1.82 9.98
N ILE A 14 17.18 0.81 9.30
CA ILE A 14 17.38 -0.53 9.87
C ILE A 14 18.76 -0.99 9.51
N LYS A 15 19.55 -1.39 10.50
CA LYS A 15 20.89 -1.91 10.33
C LYS A 15 21.02 -3.28 10.98
N HIS A 16 21.53 -4.26 10.24
CA HIS A 16 21.86 -5.62 10.64
C HIS A 16 20.68 -6.48 11.17
N PHE A 17 19.43 -6.11 10.84
CA PHE A 17 18.24 -6.80 11.37
C PHE A 17 17.61 -7.72 10.34
N ARG A 18 17.67 -9.05 10.57
CA ARG A 18 17.05 -10.11 9.75
C ARG A 18 17.35 -9.95 8.24
N ASN A 19 16.32 -9.69 7.42
CA ASN A 19 16.48 -9.49 5.97
C ASN A 19 17.23 -8.19 5.60
N PHE A 20 17.40 -7.26 6.55
CA PHE A 20 17.89 -5.91 6.30
C PHE A 20 19.33 -5.75 6.80
N LEU A 21 20.29 -5.60 5.89
CA LEU A 21 21.67 -5.31 6.23
C LEU A 21 21.86 -3.82 6.53
N ASP A 22 21.39 -2.97 5.63
CA ASP A 22 21.39 -1.51 5.79
C ASP A 22 20.29 -0.91 4.92
N VAL A 23 19.32 -0.28 5.57
CA VAL A 23 18.14 0.32 4.97
C VAL A 23 17.92 1.71 5.54
N ASP A 24 17.65 2.66 4.67
CA ASP A 24 17.23 4.02 5.01
C ASP A 24 16.14 4.43 4.03
N VAL A 25 14.88 4.59 4.51
CA VAL A 25 13.73 4.85 3.66
C VAL A 25 12.84 5.94 4.23
N GLU A 26 12.44 6.88 3.39
CA GLU A 26 11.45 7.90 3.71
C GLU A 26 10.04 7.39 3.39
N LEU A 27 9.10 7.76 4.26
CA LEU A 27 7.73 7.28 4.26
C LEU A 27 6.74 8.44 4.28
N ASN A 28 5.50 8.19 3.87
CA ASN A 28 4.40 9.16 3.92
C ASN A 28 3.43 8.82 5.06
N HIS A 29 2.36 9.62 5.22
CA HIS A 29 1.32 9.40 6.23
C HIS A 29 0.63 8.03 6.09
N LYS A 30 0.52 7.51 4.88
CA LYS A 30 -0.01 6.18 4.59
C LYS A 30 0.97 5.42 3.70
N GLN A 31 1.13 4.13 3.96
CA GLN A 31 2.04 3.28 3.22
C GLN A 31 1.35 1.99 2.79
N VAL A 32 1.68 1.58 1.58
CA VAL A 32 1.38 0.25 1.04
C VAL A 32 2.71 -0.43 0.75
N VAL A 33 3.10 -1.32 1.65
CA VAL A 33 4.36 -2.09 1.57
C VAL A 33 4.13 -3.30 0.70
N VAL A 34 4.76 -3.33 -0.45
CA VAL A 34 4.66 -4.41 -1.44
C VAL A 34 6.00 -5.12 -1.63
N GLY A 35 5.96 -6.31 -2.18
CA GLY A 35 7.15 -7.11 -2.46
C GLY A 35 6.81 -8.60 -2.51
N GLU A 36 7.75 -9.40 -3.00
CA GLU A 36 7.63 -10.86 -3.06
C GLU A 36 7.46 -11.49 -1.67
N ASN A 37 7.11 -12.78 -1.65
CA ASN A 37 7.10 -13.54 -0.42
C ASN A 37 8.53 -13.64 0.15
N ASN A 38 8.63 -13.64 1.47
CA ASN A 38 9.89 -13.79 2.20
C ASN A 38 10.94 -12.68 2.01
N VAL A 39 10.61 -11.54 1.40
CA VAL A 39 11.53 -10.38 1.30
C VAL A 39 11.62 -9.56 2.59
N GLY A 40 10.81 -9.86 3.59
CA GLY A 40 10.89 -9.20 4.90
C GLY A 40 9.79 -8.19 5.20
N LYS A 41 8.62 -8.21 4.54
CA LYS A 41 7.50 -7.30 4.86
C LYS A 41 7.08 -7.36 6.33
N SER A 42 6.87 -8.55 6.88
CA SER A 42 6.57 -8.73 8.31
C SER A 42 7.76 -8.35 9.21
N ASN A 43 9.01 -8.54 8.75
CA ASN A 43 10.19 -8.11 9.48
C ASN A 43 10.33 -6.58 9.52
N PHE A 44 9.88 -5.88 8.48
CA PHE A 44 9.79 -4.43 8.48
C PHE A 44 8.78 -3.92 9.53
N LEU A 45 7.59 -4.53 9.62
CA LEU A 45 6.64 -4.22 10.69
C LEU A 45 7.20 -4.60 12.07
N ARG A 46 7.88 -5.74 12.20
CA ARG A 46 8.51 -6.17 13.46
C ARG A 46 9.55 -5.17 13.94
N ALA A 47 10.36 -4.59 13.05
CA ALA A 47 11.31 -3.53 13.39
C ALA A 47 10.61 -2.30 14.01
N ILE A 48 9.47 -1.88 13.46
CA ILE A 48 8.67 -0.78 14.01
C ILE A 48 8.05 -1.16 15.35
N GLN A 49 7.54 -2.40 15.49
CA GLN A 49 6.95 -2.91 16.73
C GLN A 49 7.94 -2.92 17.91
N LEU A 50 9.21 -3.24 17.67
CA LEU A 50 10.23 -3.24 18.73
C LEU A 50 10.28 -1.91 19.49
N ILE A 51 10.01 -0.80 18.82
CA ILE A 51 9.98 0.53 19.41
C ILE A 51 8.57 0.87 19.93
N LEU A 52 7.56 0.81 19.06
CA LEU A 52 6.27 1.44 19.29
C LEU A 52 5.18 0.50 19.84
N ASP A 53 5.33 -0.83 19.78
CA ASP A 53 4.27 -1.73 20.23
C ASP A 53 4.16 -1.73 21.75
N LYS A 54 3.01 -1.30 22.26
CA LYS A 54 2.76 -1.22 23.71
C LYS A 54 2.48 -2.59 24.34
N ASP A 55 2.05 -3.57 23.54
CA ASP A 55 1.67 -4.89 24.00
C ASP A 55 2.87 -5.87 24.03
N PHE A 56 4.03 -5.45 23.49
CA PHE A 56 5.28 -6.21 23.59
C PHE A 56 5.85 -6.14 25.01
N SER A 57 6.20 -7.31 25.53
CA SER A 57 6.97 -7.45 26.76
C SER A 57 8.47 -7.15 26.52
N ASP A 58 9.24 -7.06 27.57
CA ASP A 58 10.71 -6.92 27.46
C ASP A 58 11.34 -8.13 26.78
N ASN A 59 10.77 -9.34 27.00
CA ASN A 59 11.21 -10.55 26.30
C ASN A 59 10.95 -10.49 24.80
N ASP A 60 9.83 -9.89 24.36
CA ASP A 60 9.54 -9.69 22.93
C ASP A 60 10.50 -8.71 22.24
N ARG A 61 11.10 -7.83 23.02
CA ARG A 61 12.10 -6.84 22.57
C ARG A 61 13.52 -7.34 22.62
N GLN A 62 13.81 -8.34 23.45
CA GLN A 62 15.12 -8.96 23.50
C GLN A 62 15.34 -9.81 22.25
N LEU A 63 16.38 -9.48 21.49
CA LEU A 63 16.75 -10.18 20.27
C LEU A 63 17.76 -11.31 20.54
N SER A 64 18.04 -12.11 19.52
CA SER A 64 18.95 -13.25 19.56
C SER A 64 19.88 -13.25 18.34
N ALA A 65 20.81 -14.20 18.28
CA ALA A 65 21.72 -14.34 17.13
C ALA A 65 20.97 -14.52 15.79
N SER A 66 19.80 -15.17 15.81
CA SER A 66 18.97 -15.37 14.61
C SER A 66 18.25 -14.10 14.12
N ASP A 67 18.30 -13.02 14.88
CA ASP A 67 17.74 -11.74 14.48
C ASP A 67 18.73 -10.84 13.73
N PHE A 68 20.02 -11.23 13.68
CA PHE A 68 21.00 -10.57 12.84
C PHE A 68 20.84 -10.99 11.38
N HIS A 69 21.38 -10.17 10.48
CA HIS A 69 21.36 -10.47 9.04
C HIS A 69 22.27 -11.66 8.73
N ASP A 70 21.79 -12.60 7.89
CA ASP A 70 22.47 -13.87 7.58
C ASP A 70 23.90 -13.72 7.02
N SER A 71 24.24 -12.59 6.43
CA SER A 71 25.60 -12.34 5.92
C SER A 71 26.64 -12.04 7.01
N ILE A 72 26.20 -11.84 8.27
CA ILE A 72 27.08 -11.51 9.37
C ILE A 72 27.43 -12.79 10.12
N ALA A 73 28.68 -13.24 9.99
CA ALA A 73 29.14 -14.46 10.66
C ALA A 73 29.38 -14.20 12.15
N ALA A 74 28.88 -15.11 13.00
CA ALA A 74 29.06 -15.08 14.46
C ALA A 74 28.80 -13.67 15.08
N PRO A 75 27.64 -13.04 14.80
CA PRO A 75 27.44 -11.63 15.09
C PRO A 75 27.58 -11.29 16.58
N MET A 76 27.10 -12.15 17.47
CA MET A 76 27.18 -11.92 18.92
C MET A 76 28.59 -12.14 19.48
N GLU A 77 29.35 -13.00 18.87
CA GLU A 77 30.75 -13.26 19.27
C GLU A 77 31.65 -12.09 18.82
N ASN A 78 31.38 -11.53 17.66
CA ASN A 78 32.11 -10.41 17.07
C ASN A 78 31.69 -9.03 17.64
N GLY A 79 30.66 -8.99 18.48
CA GLY A 79 30.19 -7.74 19.08
C GLY A 79 29.42 -6.85 18.10
N GLU A 80 28.78 -7.43 17.09
CA GLU A 80 27.94 -6.72 16.13
C GLU A 80 26.67 -6.18 16.79
N GLU A 81 26.11 -5.13 16.23
CA GLU A 81 24.98 -4.40 16.81
C GLU A 81 23.83 -4.30 15.83
N ILE A 82 22.60 -4.30 16.35
CA ILE A 82 21.39 -4.02 15.59
C ILE A 82 20.89 -2.62 15.95
N GLU A 83 20.60 -1.82 14.95
CA GLU A 83 20.11 -0.47 15.13
C GLU A 83 18.84 -0.27 14.29
N ILE A 84 17.77 0.26 14.94
CA ILE A 84 16.52 0.61 14.27
C ILE A 84 16.15 2.03 14.69
N ILE A 85 15.97 2.93 13.72
CA ILE A 85 15.63 4.32 13.96
C ILE A 85 14.29 4.62 13.28
N LEU A 86 13.38 5.22 14.03
CA LEU A 86 12.10 5.71 13.53
C LEU A 86 12.05 7.24 13.69
N GLN A 87 11.75 7.94 12.61
CA GLN A 87 11.40 9.34 12.67
C GLN A 87 9.90 9.55 12.52
N VAL A 88 9.33 10.42 13.34
CA VAL A 88 7.88 10.68 13.39
C VAL A 88 7.63 12.17 13.14
N ARG A 89 6.64 12.47 12.30
CA ARG A 89 6.17 13.84 11.99
C ARG A 89 4.66 13.95 12.21
N GLY A 90 4.12 15.18 12.13
CA GLY A 90 2.69 15.43 12.23
C GLY A 90 2.18 15.43 13.68
N TYR A 91 3.03 15.70 14.66
CA TYR A 91 2.70 15.73 16.09
C TYR A 91 2.50 17.15 16.64
N GLU A 92 2.98 18.17 15.93
CA GLU A 92 3.12 19.55 16.38
C GLU A 92 1.79 20.26 16.67
N HIS A 93 0.69 19.72 16.17
CA HIS A 93 -0.66 20.26 16.41
C HIS A 93 -1.24 19.85 17.77
N ASN A 94 -0.60 18.93 18.49
CA ASN A 94 -1.06 18.43 19.78
C ASN A 94 -0.06 18.82 20.89
N SER A 95 -0.50 19.69 21.81
CA SER A 95 0.33 20.26 22.87
C SER A 95 0.91 19.20 23.81
N LYS A 96 0.16 18.11 24.07
CA LYS A 96 0.59 17.01 24.94
C LYS A 96 1.72 16.20 24.33
N LEU A 97 1.66 15.95 22.99
CA LEU A 97 2.74 15.29 22.29
C LEU A 97 4.00 16.15 22.27
N VAL A 98 3.85 17.46 22.01
CA VAL A 98 4.97 18.40 22.03
C VAL A 98 5.63 18.41 23.40
N ALA A 99 4.85 18.50 24.49
CA ALA A 99 5.40 18.49 25.85
C ALA A 99 6.04 17.15 26.25
N GLN A 100 5.44 15.99 25.83
CA GLN A 100 5.95 14.67 26.17
C GLN A 100 7.26 14.32 25.46
N PHE A 101 7.44 14.82 24.23
CA PHE A 101 8.54 14.45 23.35
C PHE A 101 9.47 15.60 22.99
N ASP A 102 9.54 16.64 23.82
CA ASP A 102 10.46 17.76 23.63
C ASP A 102 11.93 17.29 23.52
N ASP A 103 12.30 16.29 24.31
CA ASP A 103 13.61 15.65 24.32
C ASP A 103 13.88 14.68 23.14
N ALA A 104 12.86 14.38 22.33
CA ALA A 104 12.96 13.54 21.15
C ALA A 104 13.12 14.32 19.83
N VAL A 105 13.07 15.66 19.88
CA VAL A 105 13.11 16.50 18.67
C VAL A 105 14.51 16.52 18.08
N VAL A 106 14.65 16.10 16.81
CA VAL A 106 15.92 16.11 16.06
C VAL A 106 15.94 17.16 14.95
N SER A 107 14.79 17.67 14.57
CA SER A 107 14.64 18.76 13.59
C SER A 107 13.40 19.58 13.90
N THR A 108 13.51 20.90 13.72
CA THR A 108 12.38 21.84 13.84
C THR A 108 11.78 22.23 12.49
N THR A 109 12.46 21.93 11.39
CA THR A 109 12.03 22.28 10.02
C THR A 109 12.35 21.14 9.05
N PRO A 110 11.41 20.25 8.74
CA PRO A 110 10.11 20.07 9.40
C PRO A 110 10.25 19.47 10.82
N PRO A 111 9.27 19.73 11.73
CA PRO A 111 9.29 19.16 13.07
C PRO A 111 9.34 17.63 13.01
N THR A 112 10.37 17.05 13.63
CA THR A 112 10.65 15.62 13.54
C THR A 112 11.12 15.08 14.89
N LEU A 113 10.43 14.05 15.39
CA LEU A 113 10.87 13.25 16.53
C LEU A 113 11.69 12.06 16.04
N GLU A 114 12.60 11.59 16.87
CA GLU A 114 13.38 10.38 16.58
C GLU A 114 13.37 9.43 17.77
N PHE A 115 13.18 8.13 17.47
CA PHE A 115 13.23 7.03 18.43
C PHE A 115 14.17 5.97 17.88
N LYS A 116 15.14 5.55 18.72
CA LYS A 116 16.19 4.61 18.33
C LYS A 116 16.16 3.38 19.22
N TYR A 117 15.97 2.21 18.66
CA TYR A 117 16.21 0.92 19.27
C TYR A 117 17.62 0.48 18.96
N HIS A 118 18.38 0.15 20.00
CA HIS A 118 19.77 -0.28 19.90
C HIS A 118 19.95 -1.59 20.66
N TYR A 119 20.37 -2.64 19.98
CA TYR A 119 20.71 -3.94 20.54
C TYR A 119 22.20 -4.18 20.41
N PHE A 120 22.90 -4.25 21.54
CA PHE A 120 24.36 -4.16 21.60
C PHE A 120 24.94 -5.01 22.74
N PRO A 121 26.27 -5.38 22.65
CA PRO A 121 26.93 -6.14 23.70
C PRO A 121 27.24 -5.28 24.92
N ASN A 122 26.96 -5.81 26.11
CA ASN A 122 27.48 -5.29 27.35
C ASN A 122 28.86 -5.92 27.58
N LYS A 123 29.90 -5.09 27.69
CA LYS A 123 31.31 -5.50 27.82
C LYS A 123 31.83 -5.23 29.22
N ASP A 124 32.74 -6.07 29.68
CA ASP A 124 33.48 -5.84 30.91
C ASP A 124 34.61 -4.79 30.71
N GLN A 125 35.37 -4.52 31.74
CA GLN A 125 36.49 -3.56 31.69
C GLN A 125 37.64 -3.99 30.75
N GLU A 126 37.70 -5.29 30.44
CA GLU A 126 38.71 -5.89 29.55
C GLU A 126 38.22 -5.96 28.12
N GLY A 127 36.96 -5.58 27.85
CA GLY A 127 36.35 -5.58 26.53
C GLY A 127 35.66 -6.91 26.15
N ASN A 128 35.58 -7.89 27.04
CA ASN A 128 34.90 -9.15 26.76
C ASN A 128 33.38 -8.97 26.83
N ILE A 129 32.68 -9.65 25.95
CA ILE A 129 31.21 -9.59 25.87
C ILE A 129 30.65 -10.47 26.99
N LEU A 130 29.89 -9.85 27.92
CA LEU A 130 29.20 -10.54 29.00
C LEU A 130 27.82 -11.04 28.54
N PHE A 131 27.02 -10.19 27.96
CA PHE A 131 25.68 -10.45 27.42
C PHE A 131 25.24 -9.34 26.49
N TYR A 132 24.17 -9.57 25.74
CA TYR A 132 23.55 -8.56 24.91
C TYR A 132 22.31 -7.99 25.58
N LYS A 133 22.11 -6.69 25.44
CA LYS A 133 20.93 -5.95 25.92
C LYS A 133 20.40 -5.03 24.85
N TYR A 134 19.14 -4.63 24.99
CA TYR A 134 18.59 -3.54 24.18
C TYR A 134 18.31 -2.31 25.02
N GLU A 135 18.35 -1.17 24.38
CA GLU A 135 17.89 0.11 24.93
C GLU A 135 17.13 0.89 23.85
N ILE A 136 16.15 1.68 24.27
CA ILE A 136 15.38 2.51 23.34
C ILE A 136 15.52 3.96 23.79
N TYR A 137 16.02 4.81 22.89
CA TYR A 137 16.36 6.20 23.17
C TYR A 137 15.41 7.17 22.45
N LYS A 138 15.32 8.40 22.99
CA LYS A 138 14.62 9.55 22.38
C LYS A 138 15.64 10.56 21.87
N GLY A 139 15.51 11.03 20.62
CA GLY A 139 16.37 12.04 20.04
C GLY A 139 17.85 11.63 19.95
N ASN A 140 18.71 12.63 19.94
CA ASN A 140 20.16 12.44 19.81
C ASN A 140 20.85 12.16 21.17
N LEU A 141 20.10 12.14 22.26
CA LEU A 141 20.64 12.01 23.61
C LEU A 141 20.49 10.57 24.10
N GLU A 142 21.58 9.83 24.18
CA GLU A 142 21.62 8.45 24.74
C GLU A 142 21.15 8.36 26.20
N LYS A 143 20.90 9.49 26.87
CA LYS A 143 20.42 9.54 28.25
C LYS A 143 18.90 9.55 28.36
N SER A 144 18.19 9.95 27.31
CA SER A 144 16.73 9.99 27.31
C SER A 144 16.15 8.71 26.76
N ARG A 145 15.47 7.93 27.65
CA ARG A 145 14.91 6.61 27.29
C ARG A 145 13.46 6.72 26.87
N PHE A 146 13.11 5.97 25.84
CA PHE A 146 11.73 5.78 25.39
C PHE A 146 11.10 4.64 26.20
N THR A 147 10.11 4.96 27.02
CA THR A 147 9.55 4.08 28.05
C THR A 147 8.18 3.50 27.66
N SER A 148 7.62 2.66 28.53
CA SER A 148 6.23 2.19 28.39
C SER A 148 5.22 3.34 28.55
N GLU A 149 5.57 4.40 29.27
CA GLU A 149 4.72 5.59 29.42
C GLU A 149 4.66 6.37 28.12
N ASP A 150 5.79 6.55 27.43
CA ASP A 150 5.83 7.22 26.12
C ASP A 150 4.96 6.50 25.09
N ARG A 151 4.91 5.14 25.14
CA ARG A 151 4.03 4.32 24.27
C ARG A 151 2.53 4.52 24.53
N ARG A 152 2.14 5.16 25.64
CA ARG A 152 0.75 5.59 25.85
C ARG A 152 0.36 6.77 24.98
N TYR A 153 1.33 7.55 24.49
CA TYR A 153 1.10 8.72 23.64
C TYR A 153 1.25 8.38 22.15
N ILE A 154 2.30 7.69 21.76
CA ILE A 154 2.52 7.22 20.39
C ILE A 154 2.80 5.72 20.40
N ASN A 155 2.00 4.95 19.67
CA ASN A 155 2.15 3.50 19.57
C ASN A 155 1.71 2.96 18.20
N ILE A 156 1.98 1.68 17.95
CA ILE A 156 1.50 0.94 16.79
C ILE A 156 0.59 -0.20 17.23
N TYR A 157 -0.44 -0.46 16.44
CA TYR A 157 -1.27 -1.64 16.57
C TYR A 157 -1.22 -2.45 15.28
N VAL A 158 -0.76 -3.70 15.36
CA VAL A 158 -0.60 -4.57 14.19
C VAL A 158 -1.70 -5.60 14.11
N ILE A 159 -2.47 -5.55 13.03
CA ILE A 159 -3.46 -6.55 12.68
C ILE A 159 -2.77 -7.60 11.79
N LYS A 160 -2.58 -8.82 12.30
CA LYS A 160 -1.91 -9.90 11.57
C LYS A 160 -2.82 -10.51 10.49
N ALA A 161 -2.22 -11.05 9.43
CA ALA A 161 -2.93 -11.73 8.34
C ALA A 161 -3.71 -12.95 8.82
N LEU A 162 -3.09 -13.78 9.66
CA LEU A 162 -3.72 -14.93 10.28
C LEU A 162 -4.21 -14.56 11.69
N ARG A 163 -5.50 -14.42 11.85
CA ARG A 163 -6.16 -14.14 13.13
C ARG A 163 -7.52 -14.80 13.21
N ASP A 164 -7.93 -15.09 14.42
CA ASP A 164 -9.30 -15.52 14.72
C ASP A 164 -10.19 -14.29 14.96
N VAL A 165 -10.65 -13.69 13.85
CA VAL A 165 -11.51 -12.49 13.88
C VAL A 165 -12.80 -12.74 14.64
N GLU A 166 -13.35 -13.96 14.55
CA GLU A 166 -14.56 -14.32 15.29
C GLU A 166 -14.32 -14.26 16.79
N ARG A 167 -13.17 -14.75 17.25
CA ARG A 167 -12.78 -14.69 18.65
C ARG A 167 -12.57 -13.26 19.14
N GLU A 168 -11.94 -12.43 18.32
CA GLU A 168 -11.67 -11.04 18.65
C GLU A 168 -12.94 -10.16 18.67
N LEU A 169 -13.96 -10.51 17.87
CA LEU A 169 -15.25 -9.82 17.83
C LEU A 169 -16.29 -10.37 18.82
N LYS A 170 -15.99 -11.51 19.46
CA LYS A 170 -16.87 -12.03 20.51
C LYS A 170 -17.00 -11.05 21.68
N ALA A 171 -18.12 -11.15 22.37
CA ALA A 171 -18.43 -10.37 23.57
C ALA A 171 -17.41 -10.66 24.70
N ASN A 172 -16.36 -9.84 24.77
CA ASN A 172 -15.34 -9.92 25.82
C ASN A 172 -14.64 -8.55 26.01
N LYS A 173 -13.89 -8.41 27.11
CA LYS A 173 -13.16 -7.17 27.47
C LYS A 173 -12.09 -6.75 26.45
N ASN A 174 -11.66 -7.62 25.55
CA ASN A 174 -10.66 -7.33 24.55
C ASN A 174 -11.25 -6.91 23.20
N SER A 175 -12.56 -7.08 23.01
CA SER A 175 -13.20 -6.77 21.73
C SER A 175 -13.07 -5.28 21.36
N PRO A 176 -12.85 -4.98 20.07
CA PRO A 176 -12.80 -3.57 19.60
C PRO A 176 -14.08 -2.80 19.92
N LEU A 177 -15.24 -3.46 19.86
CA LEU A 177 -16.52 -2.84 20.19
C LEU A 177 -16.59 -2.43 21.65
N TYR A 178 -16.22 -3.30 22.59
CA TYR A 178 -16.16 -2.96 24.00
C TYR A 178 -15.21 -1.80 24.28
N LYS A 179 -13.97 -1.87 23.72
CA LYS A 179 -13.00 -0.78 23.85
C LYS A 179 -13.52 0.53 23.28
N LEU A 180 -14.28 0.46 22.18
CA LEU A 180 -14.93 1.62 21.57
C LEU A 180 -16.00 2.20 22.49
N VAL A 181 -16.91 1.37 23.01
CA VAL A 181 -17.98 1.78 23.93
C VAL A 181 -17.41 2.37 25.21
N LYS A 182 -16.36 1.79 25.78
CA LYS A 182 -15.67 2.31 26.96
C LYS A 182 -15.04 3.69 26.77
N LYS A 183 -14.73 4.07 25.54
CA LYS A 183 -14.26 5.43 25.22
C LYS A 183 -15.37 6.50 25.23
N TYR A 184 -16.62 6.11 25.21
CA TYR A 184 -17.74 7.02 25.47
C TYR A 184 -17.99 7.03 26.97
N ASP A 185 -17.83 8.17 27.60
CA ASP A 185 -17.97 8.38 29.05
C ASP A 185 -19.42 8.11 29.51
N ILE A 186 -19.78 6.80 29.55
CA ILE A 186 -21.13 6.37 30.02
C ILE A 186 -21.13 6.46 31.53
N GLN A 187 -22.10 7.19 32.09
CA GLN A 187 -22.20 7.43 33.52
C GLN A 187 -22.41 6.11 34.27
N LYS A 188 -21.66 5.94 35.38
CA LYS A 188 -21.71 4.73 36.18
C LYS A 188 -23.09 4.56 36.80
N ASP A 189 -23.78 5.65 37.16
CA ASP A 189 -25.10 5.63 37.79
C ASP A 189 -26.16 5.05 36.84
N GLU A 190 -26.13 5.44 35.54
CA GLU A 190 -27.04 4.88 34.52
C GLU A 190 -26.83 3.35 34.36
N LEU A 191 -25.57 2.88 34.46
CA LEU A 191 -25.23 1.46 34.34
C LEU A 191 -25.55 0.69 35.62
N SER A 192 -25.41 1.32 36.82
CA SER A 192 -25.76 0.72 38.10
C SER A 192 -27.24 0.40 38.20
N GLU A 193 -28.11 1.35 37.83
CA GLU A 193 -29.54 1.15 37.82
C GLU A 193 -29.95 -0.04 36.92
N ILE A 194 -29.37 -0.12 35.71
CA ILE A 194 -29.61 -1.26 34.81
C ILE A 194 -29.11 -2.56 35.40
N ALA A 195 -27.92 -2.55 36.03
CA ALA A 195 -27.35 -3.74 36.66
C ALA A 195 -28.21 -4.26 37.83
N GLU A 196 -28.76 -3.36 38.63
CA GLU A 196 -29.66 -3.70 39.74
C GLU A 196 -30.96 -4.34 39.22
N LEU A 197 -31.59 -3.73 38.21
CA LEU A 197 -32.81 -4.30 37.59
C LEU A 197 -32.56 -5.70 36.99
N MET A 198 -31.43 -5.90 36.36
CA MET A 198 -31.05 -7.23 35.81
C MET A 198 -30.76 -8.23 36.91
N LYS A 199 -30.16 -7.81 38.05
CA LYS A 199 -29.93 -8.66 39.20
C LYS A 199 -31.22 -9.10 39.83
N GLU A 200 -32.17 -8.19 40.05
CA GLU A 200 -33.49 -8.50 40.55
C GLU A 200 -34.19 -9.55 39.68
N ALA A 201 -34.20 -9.33 38.35
CA ALA A 201 -34.76 -10.29 37.40
C ALA A 201 -34.03 -11.67 37.40
N ALA A 202 -32.72 -11.69 37.63
CA ALA A 202 -31.95 -12.94 37.72
C ALA A 202 -32.21 -13.65 39.05
N ASP A 203 -32.45 -12.93 40.13
CA ASP A 203 -32.72 -13.51 41.47
C ASP A 203 -34.10 -14.17 41.50
N GLU A 204 -35.06 -13.75 40.69
CA GLU A 204 -36.37 -14.44 40.53
C GLU A 204 -36.20 -15.92 40.11
N ILE A 205 -35.12 -16.24 39.38
CA ILE A 205 -34.81 -17.66 39.04
C ILE A 205 -34.61 -18.52 40.29
N LEU A 206 -34.08 -17.94 41.36
CA LEU A 206 -33.83 -18.66 42.61
C LEU A 206 -35.12 -18.99 43.36
N GLU A 207 -36.22 -18.30 43.04
CA GLU A 207 -37.55 -18.51 43.66
C GLU A 207 -38.36 -19.60 42.93
N LEU A 208 -37.85 -20.16 41.82
CA LEU A 208 -38.47 -21.28 41.12
C LEU A 208 -38.45 -22.54 41.97
N ASP A 209 -39.58 -23.25 42.05
CA ASP A 209 -39.72 -24.49 42.83
C ASP A 209 -38.68 -25.53 42.47
N GLU A 210 -38.27 -25.63 41.21
CA GLU A 210 -37.26 -26.54 40.73
C GLU A 210 -35.88 -26.21 41.32
N ILE A 211 -35.54 -24.95 41.43
CA ILE A 211 -34.23 -24.47 41.97
C ILE A 211 -34.20 -24.65 43.47
N ASP A 212 -35.32 -24.36 44.20
CA ASP A 212 -35.41 -24.65 45.62
C ASP A 212 -35.34 -26.14 45.90
N HIS A 213 -35.98 -26.98 45.08
CA HIS A 213 -35.85 -28.44 45.18
C HIS A 213 -34.38 -28.91 44.98
N ILE A 214 -33.70 -28.37 43.98
CA ILE A 214 -32.26 -28.67 43.73
C ILE A 214 -31.43 -28.25 44.94
N LYS A 215 -31.63 -27.05 45.49
CA LYS A 215 -30.93 -26.55 46.67
C LYS A 215 -31.12 -27.50 47.85
N LYS A 216 -32.35 -27.95 48.14
CA LYS A 216 -32.66 -28.91 49.20
C LYS A 216 -32.01 -30.26 48.95
N ALA A 217 -32.06 -30.75 47.74
CA ALA A 217 -31.41 -32.05 47.39
C ALA A 217 -29.89 -31.99 47.57
N ILE A 218 -29.23 -30.88 47.15
CA ILE A 218 -27.79 -30.68 47.37
C ILE A 218 -27.48 -30.61 48.86
N GLN A 219 -28.26 -29.85 49.62
CA GLN A 219 -28.10 -29.73 51.08
C GLN A 219 -28.18 -31.09 51.78
N GLN A 220 -29.24 -31.88 51.46
CA GLN A 220 -29.37 -33.25 52.01
C GLN A 220 -28.22 -34.15 51.69
N ARG A 221 -27.76 -34.14 50.42
CA ARG A 221 -26.63 -34.98 49.98
C ARG A 221 -25.33 -34.54 50.63
N PHE A 222 -25.09 -33.24 50.71
CA PHE A 222 -23.92 -32.68 51.37
C PHE A 222 -23.90 -33.07 52.87
N SER A 223 -25.01 -32.87 53.57
CA SER A 223 -25.12 -33.23 54.99
C SER A 223 -24.90 -34.73 55.23
N SER A 224 -25.36 -35.61 54.32
CA SER A 224 -25.18 -37.05 54.44
C SER A 224 -23.72 -37.49 54.22
N ILE A 225 -22.92 -36.74 53.50
CA ILE A 225 -21.50 -37.01 53.20
C ILE A 225 -20.59 -36.36 54.25
N SER A 226 -20.88 -35.14 54.66
CA SER A 226 -20.04 -34.34 55.57
C SER A 226 -20.25 -34.63 57.06
N GLY A 227 -21.30 -35.37 57.41
CA GLY A 227 -21.68 -35.62 58.80
C GLY A 227 -22.17 -34.37 59.53
N LEU A 228 -22.16 -34.41 60.86
CA LEU A 228 -22.65 -33.33 61.73
C LEU A 228 -21.67 -32.15 61.85
N GLN A 229 -21.14 -31.64 60.72
CA GLN A 229 -20.41 -30.36 60.74
C GLN A 229 -21.47 -29.21 60.80
N THR A 230 -21.60 -28.61 61.98
CA THR A 230 -22.44 -27.44 62.18
C THR A 230 -21.95 -26.24 61.42
N GLY A 231 -22.81 -25.62 60.60
CA GLY A 231 -22.51 -24.36 59.90
C GLY A 231 -22.32 -24.45 58.38
N SER A 232 -22.59 -25.61 57.78
CA SER A 232 -22.46 -25.76 56.31
C SER A 232 -23.80 -25.65 55.60
N GLU A 233 -24.41 -24.48 55.64
CA GLU A 233 -25.62 -24.19 54.86
C GLU A 233 -25.25 -23.87 53.41
N ILE A 234 -25.88 -24.54 52.44
CA ILE A 234 -25.68 -24.31 51.03
C ILE A 234 -26.68 -23.24 50.57
N THR A 235 -26.14 -22.14 50.10
CA THR A 235 -26.91 -21.05 49.51
C THR A 235 -26.61 -20.98 48.00
N LEU A 236 -27.62 -21.01 47.16
CA LEU A 236 -27.49 -20.67 45.74
C LEU A 236 -27.60 -19.18 45.60
N ARG A 237 -26.79 -18.57 44.78
CA ARG A 237 -26.83 -17.16 44.42
C ARG A 237 -26.69 -17.03 42.92
N THR A 238 -27.34 -16.04 42.33
CA THR A 238 -27.03 -15.57 41.00
C THR A 238 -25.67 -14.85 41.04
N PHE A 239 -25.05 -14.70 39.89
CA PHE A 239 -23.80 -13.95 39.82
C PHE A 239 -24.07 -12.44 39.87
N ASP A 240 -23.19 -11.70 40.50
CA ASP A 240 -23.22 -10.25 40.48
C ASP A 240 -23.03 -9.74 39.03
N ILE A 241 -23.94 -8.93 38.54
CA ILE A 241 -23.86 -8.30 37.24
C ILE A 241 -22.96 -7.07 37.37
N ASP A 242 -21.70 -7.23 37.01
CA ASP A 242 -20.73 -6.15 36.93
C ASP A 242 -21.10 -5.21 35.76
N MET A 243 -21.07 -3.90 36.00
CA MET A 243 -21.32 -2.88 34.97
C MET A 243 -20.51 -3.07 33.71
N GLU A 244 -19.25 -3.55 33.87
CA GLU A 244 -18.41 -3.84 32.70
C GLU A 244 -18.98 -5.01 31.87
N ARG A 245 -19.64 -5.99 32.47
CA ARG A 245 -20.30 -7.09 31.77
C ARG A 245 -21.42 -6.63 30.88
N LEU A 246 -22.17 -5.62 31.27
CA LEU A 246 -23.21 -5.03 30.45
C LEU A 246 -22.65 -4.45 29.17
N LEU A 247 -21.54 -3.73 29.27
CA LEU A 247 -20.92 -3.09 28.12
C LEU A 247 -20.29 -4.09 27.14
N TYR A 248 -19.58 -5.11 27.60
CA TYR A 248 -18.99 -6.08 26.69
C TYR A 248 -19.97 -7.18 26.24
N SER A 249 -21.16 -7.26 26.80
CA SER A 249 -22.23 -8.11 26.28
C SER A 249 -22.87 -7.58 25.00
N ILE A 250 -22.62 -6.31 24.67
CA ILE A 250 -23.07 -5.69 23.41
C ILE A 250 -22.41 -6.42 22.23
N GLN A 251 -23.23 -6.91 21.31
CA GLN A 251 -22.78 -7.68 20.15
C GLN A 251 -23.24 -7.01 18.85
N VAL A 252 -22.48 -7.22 17.78
CA VAL A 252 -22.86 -6.77 16.44
C VAL A 252 -23.60 -7.89 15.72
N TYR A 253 -24.74 -7.55 15.16
CA TYR A 253 -25.53 -8.38 14.26
C TYR A 253 -25.58 -7.72 12.88
N MET A 254 -25.53 -8.49 11.81
CA MET A 254 -25.53 -7.98 10.44
C MET A 254 -26.53 -8.71 9.56
N GLY A 255 -27.01 -8.03 8.51
CA GLY A 255 -27.89 -8.56 7.47
C GLY A 255 -29.35 -8.17 7.65
N LEU A 256 -30.16 -8.44 6.60
CA LEU A 256 -31.61 -8.23 6.62
C LEU A 256 -32.28 -9.10 7.69
N THR A 257 -31.82 -10.32 7.86
CA THR A 257 -32.08 -11.17 9.01
C THR A 257 -30.84 -11.05 9.90
N PRO A 258 -30.96 -10.38 11.07
CA PRO A 258 -29.81 -10.15 11.94
C PRO A 258 -29.12 -11.46 12.31
N ARG A 259 -27.86 -11.64 11.90
CA ARG A 259 -27.02 -12.79 12.24
C ARG A 259 -25.82 -12.35 13.07
N PRO A 260 -25.41 -13.12 14.07
CA PRO A 260 -24.20 -12.81 14.84
C PRO A 260 -22.95 -12.91 13.96
N VAL A 261 -21.90 -12.23 14.37
CA VAL A 261 -20.63 -12.19 13.61
C VAL A 261 -20.05 -13.59 13.33
N SER A 262 -20.28 -14.55 14.24
CA SER A 262 -19.84 -15.95 14.10
C SER A 262 -20.48 -16.69 12.90
N GLU A 263 -21.56 -16.18 12.34
CA GLU A 263 -22.24 -16.72 11.17
C GLU A 263 -21.93 -15.96 9.88
N LEU A 264 -21.11 -14.90 9.95
CA LEU A 264 -20.70 -14.12 8.79
C LEU A 264 -19.56 -14.82 8.04
N SER A 265 -19.41 -14.50 6.74
CA SER A 265 -18.21 -14.87 6.02
C SER A 265 -16.98 -14.18 6.65
N LEU A 266 -15.85 -14.87 6.65
CA LEU A 266 -14.59 -14.35 7.20
C LEU A 266 -14.20 -12.97 6.61
N GLY A 267 -14.52 -12.75 5.32
CA GLY A 267 -14.29 -11.48 4.66
C GLY A 267 -15.11 -10.34 5.27
N LEU A 268 -16.42 -10.54 5.51
CA LEU A 268 -17.27 -9.53 6.15
C LEU A 268 -16.85 -9.26 7.60
N ALA A 269 -16.49 -10.31 8.34
CA ALA A 269 -15.97 -10.17 9.70
C ALA A 269 -14.66 -9.35 9.72
N ASN A 270 -13.76 -9.55 8.76
CA ASN A 270 -12.55 -8.74 8.59
C ASN A 270 -12.86 -7.27 8.30
N ILE A 271 -13.82 -6.98 7.40
CA ILE A 271 -14.23 -5.61 7.11
C ILE A 271 -14.77 -4.93 8.37
N LEU A 272 -15.66 -5.60 9.10
CA LEU A 272 -16.22 -5.10 10.34
C LEU A 272 -15.12 -4.81 11.37
N TYR A 273 -14.18 -5.72 11.54
CA TYR A 273 -13.07 -5.56 12.47
C TYR A 273 -12.22 -4.34 12.14
N VAL A 274 -11.78 -4.20 10.87
CA VAL A 274 -11.00 -3.04 10.43
C VAL A 274 -11.79 -1.75 10.61
N SER A 275 -13.08 -1.76 10.29
CA SER A 275 -13.96 -0.58 10.48
C SER A 275 -14.05 -0.16 11.95
N LEU A 276 -14.23 -1.12 12.87
CA LEU A 276 -14.24 -0.87 14.32
C LEU A 276 -12.90 -0.33 14.80
N MET A 277 -11.79 -0.88 14.29
CA MET A 277 -10.45 -0.40 14.64
C MET A 277 -10.20 1.02 14.15
N LEU A 278 -10.60 1.37 12.93
CA LEU A 278 -10.48 2.74 12.42
C LEU A 278 -11.27 3.74 13.26
N ILE A 279 -12.48 3.38 13.69
CA ILE A 279 -13.28 4.23 14.58
C ILE A 279 -12.63 4.31 15.98
N LEU A 280 -12.12 3.19 16.49
CA LEU A 280 -11.44 3.13 17.79
C LEU A 280 -10.17 3.98 17.84
N LEU A 281 -9.41 4.02 16.75
CA LEU A 281 -8.11 4.71 16.63
C LEU A 281 -8.25 6.16 16.16
N LYS A 282 -9.45 6.61 15.81
CA LYS A 282 -9.68 8.01 15.43
C LYS A 282 -9.31 8.95 16.57
N ASP A 283 -8.67 10.08 16.22
CA ASP A 283 -8.42 11.17 17.16
C ASP A 283 -9.74 11.67 17.78
N ARG A 284 -9.75 11.78 19.09
CA ARG A 284 -10.92 12.22 19.89
C ARG A 284 -10.63 13.46 20.72
N THR A 285 -9.70 14.29 20.32
CA THR A 285 -9.52 15.62 20.93
C THR A 285 -10.86 16.35 20.91
N ILE A 286 -11.57 16.31 19.81
CA ILE A 286 -12.96 16.77 19.73
C ILE A 286 -13.88 15.59 20.05
N LEU A 287 -14.57 15.67 21.17
CA LEU A 287 -15.52 14.63 21.60
C LEU A 287 -16.80 14.70 20.75
N PRO A 288 -17.27 13.58 20.19
CA PRO A 288 -18.50 13.57 19.40
C PRO A 288 -19.76 13.87 20.23
N ILE A 289 -19.74 13.53 21.51
CA ILE A 289 -20.84 13.74 22.46
C ILE A 289 -20.26 14.36 23.73
N LEU A 290 -20.89 15.45 24.21
CA LEU A 290 -20.60 16.06 25.49
C LEU A 290 -21.81 15.86 26.43
N LYS A 291 -21.55 15.40 27.65
CA LYS A 291 -22.56 15.38 28.72
C LYS A 291 -22.81 16.83 29.20
N PRO A 292 -24.00 17.12 29.75
CA PRO A 292 -24.38 18.48 30.23
C PRO A 292 -23.35 19.07 31.18
N GLU A 293 -22.86 18.28 32.13
CA GLU A 293 -21.87 18.71 33.13
C GLU A 293 -20.55 19.14 32.48
N LYS A 294 -20.10 18.33 31.52
CA LYS A 294 -18.85 18.60 30.79
C LYS A 294 -18.99 19.81 29.86
N TYR A 295 -20.19 19.95 29.23
CA TYR A 295 -20.49 21.14 28.42
C TYR A 295 -20.49 22.40 29.28
N ALA A 296 -21.15 22.39 30.43
CA ALA A 296 -21.19 23.52 31.37
C ALA A 296 -19.80 23.89 31.90
N HIS A 297 -18.94 22.89 32.17
CA HIS A 297 -17.57 23.13 32.57
C HIS A 297 -16.74 23.80 31.46
N LEU A 298 -16.93 23.40 30.20
CA LEU A 298 -16.26 24.01 29.05
C LEU A 298 -16.79 25.42 28.74
N GLU A 299 -18.07 25.67 28.98
CA GLU A 299 -18.73 26.96 28.77
C GLU A 299 -18.15 28.07 29.69
N THR A 300 -17.66 27.72 30.89
CA THR A 300 -17.06 28.65 31.85
C THR A 300 -15.75 29.25 31.37
N ASN A 301 -15.15 28.76 30.29
CA ASN A 301 -13.84 29.19 29.76
C ASN A 301 -13.95 30.23 28.62
N ASP A 302 -14.93 31.13 28.65
CA ASP A 302 -15.14 32.24 27.68
C ASP A 302 -15.30 31.81 26.19
N GLN A 303 -15.62 30.54 25.91
CA GLN A 303 -15.81 30.00 24.56
C GLN A 303 -17.24 29.55 24.26
N ASP A 304 -18.23 30.13 24.96
CA ASP A 304 -19.67 29.83 24.83
C ASP A 304 -20.16 29.90 23.36
N GLU A 305 -19.75 30.94 22.62
CA GLU A 305 -20.09 31.07 21.21
C GLU A 305 -19.52 29.94 20.32
N LEU A 306 -18.32 29.47 20.61
CA LEU A 306 -17.67 28.37 19.86
C LEU A 306 -18.44 27.06 20.09
N LEU A 307 -18.76 26.75 21.34
CA LEU A 307 -19.51 25.55 21.71
C LEU A 307 -20.94 25.55 21.12
N LYS A 308 -21.65 26.67 21.19
CA LYS A 308 -22.97 26.80 20.59
C LYS A 308 -23.03 26.67 19.08
N LYS A 309 -21.93 27.12 18.40
CA LYS A 309 -21.79 26.97 16.94
C LYS A 309 -21.45 25.56 16.54
N THR A 310 -20.76 24.79 17.38
CA THR A 310 -20.21 23.48 17.06
C THR A 310 -21.03 22.30 17.58
N TYR A 311 -21.77 22.46 18.68
CA TYR A 311 -22.60 21.42 19.27
C TYR A 311 -24.09 21.76 19.21
N ALA A 312 -24.93 20.73 19.21
CA ALA A 312 -26.35 20.84 19.27
C ALA A 312 -26.90 19.95 20.40
N LEU A 313 -27.87 20.49 21.18
CA LEU A 313 -28.54 19.74 22.22
C LEU A 313 -29.43 18.66 21.59
N THR A 314 -29.35 17.43 22.10
CA THR A 314 -30.19 16.30 21.70
C THR A 314 -31.44 16.19 22.59
N GLU A 315 -32.44 15.43 22.14
CA GLU A 315 -33.66 15.14 22.94
C GLU A 315 -33.34 14.46 24.28
N LYS A 316 -32.24 13.77 24.39
CA LYS A 316 -31.76 13.09 25.62
C LYS A 316 -30.94 14.01 26.53
N GLY A 317 -30.81 15.30 26.22
CA GLY A 317 -30.09 16.27 27.03
C GLY A 317 -28.57 16.31 26.83
N ASN A 318 -28.00 15.49 25.97
CA ASN A 318 -26.57 15.54 25.64
C ASN A 318 -26.31 16.50 24.47
N TYR A 319 -25.09 16.97 24.32
CA TYR A 319 -24.66 17.83 23.22
C TYR A 319 -23.89 17.03 22.17
N LEU A 320 -24.40 16.96 20.94
CA LEU A 320 -23.82 16.25 19.82
C LEU A 320 -23.09 17.25 18.89
N ILE A 321 -21.91 16.93 18.43
CA ILE A 321 -21.21 17.75 17.44
C ILE A 321 -22.03 17.84 16.15
N ARG A 322 -22.11 19.05 15.57
CA ARG A 322 -22.84 19.28 14.31
C ARG A 322 -22.13 18.61 13.14
N GLU A 323 -22.89 18.08 12.21
CA GLU A 323 -22.36 17.62 10.93
C GLU A 323 -21.95 18.84 10.07
N GLN A 324 -20.91 18.70 9.26
CA GLN A 324 -20.44 19.71 8.28
C GLN A 324 -20.03 21.07 8.89
N LEU A 325 -19.18 21.06 9.91
CA LEU A 325 -18.59 22.29 10.42
C LEU A 325 -17.57 22.90 9.45
N PRO A 326 -17.49 24.24 9.32
CA PRO A 326 -16.41 24.93 8.62
C PRO A 326 -15.04 24.58 9.18
N GLU A 327 -14.05 24.54 8.32
CA GLU A 327 -12.69 24.13 8.64
C GLU A 327 -12.01 24.97 9.71
N ASP A 328 -12.16 26.29 9.61
CA ASP A 328 -11.62 27.25 10.57
C ASP A 328 -12.27 27.09 11.97
N LEU A 329 -13.55 26.72 11.99
CA LEU A 329 -14.26 26.47 13.23
C LEU A 329 -13.83 25.15 13.87
N LEU A 330 -13.57 24.13 13.08
CA LEU A 330 -13.01 22.86 13.57
C LEU A 330 -11.60 23.04 14.13
N LYS A 331 -10.76 23.84 13.49
CA LYS A 331 -9.40 24.17 14.00
C LYS A 331 -9.47 24.87 15.37
N LYS A 332 -10.33 25.87 15.50
CA LYS A 332 -10.52 26.58 16.77
C LYS A 332 -11.04 25.64 17.84
N LEU A 333 -12.02 24.79 17.51
CA LEU A 333 -12.56 23.79 18.44
C LEU A 333 -11.48 22.79 18.87
N TYR A 334 -10.64 22.36 17.95
CA TYR A 334 -9.56 21.41 18.24
C TYR A 334 -8.58 22.01 19.28
N VAL A 335 -8.07 23.21 19.03
CA VAL A 335 -7.14 23.90 19.94
C VAL A 335 -7.79 24.07 21.30
N PHE A 336 -9.01 24.56 21.35
CA PHE A 336 -9.74 24.74 22.61
C PHE A 336 -9.93 23.44 23.39
N MET A 337 -10.31 22.34 22.69
CA MET A 337 -10.49 21.03 23.34
C MET A 337 -9.16 20.40 23.77
N ASP A 338 -8.08 20.63 23.06
CA ASP A 338 -6.75 20.17 23.45
C ASP A 338 -6.24 20.86 24.71
N GLU A 339 -6.41 22.17 24.79
CA GLU A 339 -6.06 22.97 25.97
C GLU A 339 -6.88 22.65 27.22
N THR A 340 -8.18 22.40 27.05
CA THR A 340 -9.13 22.18 28.16
C THR A 340 -9.24 20.72 28.59
N ASN A 341 -8.79 19.77 27.78
CA ASN A 341 -9.00 18.34 28.04
C ASN A 341 -7.92 17.75 28.96
N THR A 342 -8.00 18.09 30.24
CA THR A 342 -7.02 17.73 31.28
C THR A 342 -7.07 16.27 31.75
N GLY A 343 -7.96 15.43 31.26
CA GLY A 343 -8.21 14.11 31.86
C GLY A 343 -7.97 12.87 31.02
N ASN A 344 -8.10 12.92 29.71
CA ASN A 344 -7.92 11.74 28.87
C ASN A 344 -6.57 11.76 28.15
N GLN A 345 -5.68 10.83 28.51
CA GLN A 345 -4.48 10.56 27.74
C GLN A 345 -4.88 10.14 26.33
N GLN A 346 -4.68 11.02 25.36
CA GLN A 346 -4.90 10.67 23.96
C GLN A 346 -3.70 9.88 23.47
N SER A 347 -3.97 8.72 22.95
CA SER A 347 -2.99 7.83 22.32
C SER A 347 -3.15 7.93 20.84
N PHE A 348 -2.11 8.37 20.14
CA PHE A 348 -2.04 8.28 18.69
C PHE A 348 -1.48 6.91 18.30
N THR A 349 -2.35 6.12 17.69
CA THR A 349 -2.00 4.77 17.30
C THR A 349 -1.88 4.67 15.79
N ILE A 350 -0.71 4.25 15.32
CA ILE A 350 -0.48 3.90 13.92
C ILE A 350 -1.07 2.52 13.69
N LEU A 351 -1.91 2.37 12.67
CA LEU A 351 -2.53 1.09 12.34
C LEU A 351 -1.69 0.37 11.28
N ALA A 352 -1.13 -0.77 11.61
CA ALA A 352 -0.53 -1.66 10.63
C ALA A 352 -1.45 -2.85 10.36
N VAL A 353 -1.63 -3.22 9.10
CA VAL A 353 -2.47 -4.37 8.71
C VAL A 353 -1.69 -5.24 7.75
N GLU A 354 -1.45 -6.47 8.16
CA GLU A 354 -0.81 -7.49 7.31
C GLU A 354 -1.86 -8.14 6.42
N GLU A 355 -1.59 -8.14 5.12
CA GLU A 355 -2.36 -8.83 4.07
C GLU A 355 -3.88 -8.67 4.25
N PRO A 356 -4.38 -7.45 4.31
CA PRO A 356 -5.79 -7.18 4.55
C PRO A 356 -6.72 -7.74 3.47
N GLU A 357 -6.18 -8.10 2.31
CA GLU A 357 -6.87 -8.79 1.21
C GLU A 357 -7.23 -10.24 1.51
N ALA A 358 -6.64 -10.84 2.52
CA ALA A 358 -6.91 -12.25 2.86
C ALA A 358 -8.41 -12.48 3.05
N HIS A 359 -8.95 -13.44 2.30
CA HIS A 359 -10.37 -13.83 2.31
C HIS A 359 -11.37 -12.75 1.81
N LEU A 360 -10.90 -11.66 1.19
CA LEU A 360 -11.76 -10.62 0.63
C LEU A 360 -11.96 -10.80 -0.89
N HIS A 361 -13.21 -10.67 -1.32
CA HIS A 361 -13.51 -10.56 -2.75
C HIS A 361 -12.85 -9.29 -3.34
N PRO A 362 -12.28 -9.33 -4.56
CA PRO A 362 -11.56 -8.20 -5.16
C PRO A 362 -12.28 -6.84 -5.10
N ILE A 363 -13.60 -6.81 -5.33
CA ILE A 363 -14.39 -5.59 -5.24
C ILE A 363 -14.37 -5.02 -3.81
N LEU A 364 -14.48 -5.87 -2.78
CA LEU A 364 -14.44 -5.45 -1.39
C LEU A 364 -13.04 -4.96 -0.98
N GLN A 365 -11.98 -5.56 -1.52
CA GLN A 365 -10.63 -5.05 -1.35
C GLN A 365 -10.55 -3.59 -1.81
N ARG A 366 -11.00 -3.28 -3.02
CA ARG A 366 -10.96 -1.90 -3.55
C ARG A 366 -11.75 -0.92 -2.68
N LEU A 367 -12.92 -1.30 -2.18
CA LEU A 367 -13.76 -0.42 -1.35
C LEU A 367 -13.11 -0.10 0.00
N ILE A 368 -12.61 -1.12 0.70
CA ILE A 368 -11.96 -0.94 2.01
C ILE A 368 -10.72 -0.06 1.90
N TYR A 369 -9.91 -0.28 0.86
CA TYR A 369 -8.67 0.48 0.69
C TYR A 369 -8.92 1.91 0.28
N ARG A 370 -9.91 2.16 -0.59
CA ARG A 370 -10.32 3.52 -0.91
C ARG A 370 -10.74 4.28 0.35
N GLU A 371 -11.53 3.65 1.21
CA GLU A 371 -11.96 4.27 2.48
C GLU A 371 -10.75 4.56 3.37
N VAL A 372 -9.86 3.60 3.57
CA VAL A 372 -8.72 3.73 4.47
C VAL A 372 -7.64 4.67 3.92
N LEU A 373 -7.27 4.52 2.65
CA LEU A 373 -6.17 5.30 2.06
C LEU A 373 -6.56 6.74 1.73
N HIS A 374 -7.80 6.98 1.30
CA HIS A 374 -8.20 8.32 0.85
C HIS A 374 -9.00 9.12 1.89
N LYS A 375 -9.77 8.45 2.78
CA LYS A 375 -10.70 9.18 3.67
C LYS A 375 -10.32 9.13 5.14
N SER A 376 -9.63 8.08 5.60
CA SER A 376 -9.25 7.96 7.00
C SER A 376 -8.14 8.95 7.37
N GLU A 377 -8.24 9.55 8.56
CA GLU A 377 -7.22 10.43 9.14
C GLU A 377 -6.12 9.64 9.86
N THR A 378 -6.37 8.37 10.17
CA THR A 378 -5.44 7.49 10.87
C THR A 378 -4.22 7.19 9.99
N SER A 379 -3.03 7.25 10.56
CA SER A 379 -1.80 6.78 9.90
C SER A 379 -1.85 5.26 9.75
N VAL A 380 -1.62 4.77 8.54
CA VAL A 380 -1.80 3.34 8.22
C VAL A 380 -0.60 2.80 7.44
N VAL A 381 -0.19 1.58 7.79
CA VAL A 381 0.81 0.79 7.08
C VAL A 381 0.17 -0.53 6.65
N PHE A 382 -0.04 -0.72 5.36
CA PHE A 382 -0.46 -2.01 4.81
C PHE A 382 0.74 -2.80 4.32
N THR A 383 0.75 -4.12 4.56
CA THR A 383 1.56 -5.03 3.74
C THR A 383 0.62 -5.77 2.81
N SER A 384 0.95 -5.87 1.52
CA SER A 384 0.02 -6.43 0.54
C SER A 384 0.72 -7.13 -0.62
N HIS A 385 0.01 -8.11 -1.18
CA HIS A 385 0.31 -8.76 -2.46
C HIS A 385 -0.77 -8.47 -3.51
N SER A 386 -1.76 -7.63 -3.20
CA SER A 386 -2.91 -7.37 -4.07
C SER A 386 -2.62 -6.26 -5.07
N THR A 387 -2.75 -6.59 -6.36
CA THR A 387 -2.73 -5.61 -7.46
C THR A 387 -3.90 -4.62 -7.36
N PHE A 388 -5.01 -5.04 -6.74
CA PHE A 388 -6.17 -4.15 -6.51
C PHE A 388 -5.88 -3.05 -5.51
N ILE A 389 -5.03 -3.31 -4.51
CA ILE A 389 -4.61 -2.29 -3.53
C ILE A 389 -3.66 -1.30 -4.19
N THR A 390 -2.64 -1.80 -4.88
CA THR A 390 -1.65 -0.96 -5.55
C THR A 390 -2.26 -0.08 -6.63
N ALA A 391 -3.30 -0.58 -7.31
CA ALA A 391 -4.01 0.18 -8.33
C ALA A 391 -4.78 1.40 -7.81
N ILE A 392 -5.20 1.39 -6.54
CA ILE A 392 -5.96 2.49 -5.92
C ILE A 392 -5.17 3.26 -4.87
N ALA A 393 -3.96 2.80 -4.55
CA ALA A 393 -3.09 3.48 -3.60
C ALA A 393 -2.59 4.81 -4.20
N PRO A 394 -2.61 5.92 -3.44
CA PRO A 394 -1.99 7.14 -3.90
C PRO A 394 -0.52 6.91 -4.26
N LEU A 395 -0.06 7.49 -5.37
CA LEU A 395 1.27 7.23 -5.93
C LEU A 395 2.40 7.43 -4.92
N SER A 396 2.28 8.39 -4.02
CA SER A 396 3.29 8.70 -2.99
C SER A 396 3.29 7.74 -1.80
N THR A 397 2.49 6.67 -1.81
CA THR A 397 2.33 5.76 -0.66
C THR A 397 2.97 4.38 -0.84
N ILE A 398 3.52 4.09 -2.01
CA ILE A 398 4.09 2.78 -2.33
C ILE A 398 5.49 2.64 -1.70
N VAL A 399 5.66 1.55 -0.97
CA VAL A 399 6.95 1.13 -0.40
C VAL A 399 7.25 -0.27 -0.92
N HIS A 400 8.30 -0.42 -1.71
CA HIS A 400 8.67 -1.67 -2.35
C HIS A 400 9.86 -2.32 -1.63
N ILE A 401 9.67 -3.54 -1.13
CA ILE A 401 10.74 -4.35 -0.54
C ILE A 401 11.13 -5.43 -1.55
N ARG A 402 12.40 -5.44 -1.93
CA ARG A 402 12.94 -6.43 -2.87
C ARG A 402 14.32 -6.90 -2.46
N ARG A 403 14.68 -8.11 -2.87
CA ARG A 403 16.02 -8.66 -2.65
C ARG A 403 16.99 -8.10 -3.69
N LYS A 404 18.12 -7.56 -3.24
CA LYS A 404 19.19 -7.05 -4.11
C LYS A 404 20.54 -7.30 -3.46
N GLY A 405 21.43 -8.01 -4.15
CA GLY A 405 22.77 -8.28 -3.63
C GLY A 405 22.79 -9.08 -2.32
N GLY A 406 21.90 -10.08 -2.17
CA GLY A 406 21.86 -10.95 -0.98
C GLY A 406 21.09 -10.38 0.21
N ALA A 407 20.75 -9.09 0.24
CA ALA A 407 19.98 -8.42 1.30
C ALA A 407 18.67 -7.84 0.76
N SER A 408 17.71 -7.63 1.62
CA SER A 408 16.50 -6.88 1.27
C SER A 408 16.77 -5.38 1.33
N LYS A 409 16.35 -4.68 0.28
CA LYS A 409 16.37 -3.22 0.18
C LYS A 409 14.94 -2.72 0.12
N ILE A 410 14.73 -1.49 0.60
CA ILE A 410 13.43 -0.84 0.62
C ILE A 410 13.51 0.43 -0.22
N PHE A 411 12.57 0.59 -1.12
CA PHE A 411 12.42 1.74 -1.98
C PHE A 411 11.04 2.36 -1.76
N SER A 412 10.93 3.67 -1.90
CA SER A 412 9.69 4.39 -1.63
C SER A 412 9.40 5.44 -2.69
N THR A 413 8.13 5.62 -2.97
CA THR A 413 7.63 6.70 -3.81
C THR A 413 7.29 7.96 -3.03
N ALA A 414 7.57 8.02 -1.73
CA ALA A 414 7.17 9.13 -0.84
C ALA A 414 7.69 10.50 -1.30
N ASN A 415 8.84 10.54 -1.95
CA ASN A 415 9.48 11.77 -2.46
C ASN A 415 9.17 12.06 -3.94
N LEU A 416 8.37 11.21 -4.60
CA LEU A 416 7.97 11.49 -5.97
C LEU A 416 6.98 12.65 -5.99
N TYR A 417 7.32 13.66 -6.76
CA TYR A 417 6.46 14.80 -6.99
C TYR A 417 5.85 14.74 -8.39
N PHE A 418 4.54 14.73 -8.44
CA PHE A 418 3.75 14.89 -9.66
C PHE A 418 2.88 16.14 -9.49
N ASN A 419 2.64 16.87 -10.55
CA ASN A 419 1.61 17.90 -10.50
C ASN A 419 0.21 17.24 -10.41
N ASP A 420 -0.78 17.98 -9.93
CA ASP A 420 -2.13 17.42 -9.68
C ASP A 420 -2.77 16.79 -10.92
N GLY A 421 -2.48 17.30 -12.12
CA GLY A 421 -2.96 16.74 -13.37
C GLY A 421 -2.28 15.41 -13.70
N GLU A 422 -0.96 15.34 -13.61
CA GLU A 422 -0.18 14.14 -13.84
C GLU A 422 -0.53 13.02 -12.86
N ALA A 423 -0.63 13.34 -11.56
CA ALA A 423 -1.00 12.38 -10.54
C ALA A 423 -2.36 11.74 -10.83
N ASN A 424 -3.37 12.56 -11.13
CA ASN A 424 -4.71 12.08 -11.45
C ASN A 424 -4.75 11.23 -12.72
N ASP A 425 -3.97 11.59 -13.75
CA ASP A 425 -3.90 10.83 -14.99
C ASP A 425 -3.25 9.47 -14.76
N ILE A 426 -2.14 9.42 -14.02
CA ILE A 426 -1.45 8.16 -13.69
C ILE A 426 -2.34 7.27 -12.83
N GLU A 427 -2.97 7.79 -11.79
CA GLU A 427 -3.87 7.01 -10.93
C GLU A 427 -5.05 6.42 -11.71
N ARG A 428 -5.55 7.11 -12.75
CA ARG A 428 -6.56 6.56 -13.66
C ARG A 428 -6.02 5.45 -14.56
N TYR A 429 -4.77 5.56 -15.02
CA TYR A 429 -4.15 4.57 -15.89
C TYR A 429 -3.64 3.33 -15.13
N LEU A 430 -3.27 3.47 -13.85
CA LEU A 430 -2.89 2.37 -12.99
C LEU A 430 -4.13 1.61 -12.47
N ASP A 431 -4.92 1.08 -13.40
CA ASP A 431 -6.03 0.18 -13.05
C ASP A 431 -5.50 -1.15 -12.46
N ALA A 432 -6.41 -2.02 -12.03
CA ALA A 432 -6.06 -3.28 -11.39
C ALA A 432 -5.11 -4.16 -12.24
N LYS A 433 -5.21 -4.09 -13.56
CA LYS A 433 -4.36 -4.88 -14.47
C LYS A 433 -2.93 -4.33 -14.52
N ARG A 434 -2.77 -3.00 -14.47
CA ARG A 434 -1.45 -2.34 -14.51
C ARG A 434 -0.80 -2.23 -13.14
N GLY A 435 -1.53 -2.42 -12.07
CA GLY A 435 -1.00 -2.50 -10.71
C GLY A 435 0.01 -3.65 -10.52
N GLU A 436 0.08 -4.60 -11.44
CA GLU A 436 1.07 -5.68 -11.46
C GLU A 436 2.51 -5.16 -11.59
N ILE A 437 2.73 -3.99 -12.18
CA ILE A 437 4.09 -3.43 -12.38
C ILE A 437 4.88 -3.29 -11.08
N TYR A 438 4.20 -3.11 -9.95
CA TYR A 438 4.82 -3.04 -8.63
C TYR A 438 5.37 -4.37 -8.12
N PHE A 439 4.97 -5.50 -8.72
CA PHE A 439 5.36 -6.85 -8.30
C PHE A 439 6.38 -7.49 -9.25
N GLY A 440 6.63 -6.85 -10.40
CA GLY A 440 7.59 -7.35 -11.39
C GLY A 440 9.03 -7.27 -10.91
N LYS A 441 9.83 -8.30 -11.24
CA LYS A 441 11.31 -8.24 -11.16
C LYS A 441 11.90 -7.36 -12.26
N GLY A 442 11.18 -7.23 -13.36
CA GLY A 442 11.45 -6.31 -14.45
C GLY A 442 10.17 -5.92 -15.15
N VAL A 443 10.15 -4.77 -15.80
CA VAL A 443 9.00 -4.26 -16.53
C VAL A 443 9.37 -3.89 -17.95
N ILE A 444 8.58 -4.34 -18.91
CA ILE A 444 8.63 -3.94 -20.30
C ILE A 444 7.46 -2.98 -20.54
N LEU A 445 7.76 -1.72 -20.82
CA LEU A 445 6.77 -0.73 -21.23
C LEU A 445 6.63 -0.78 -22.76
N THR A 446 5.40 -0.85 -23.26
CA THR A 446 5.11 -0.89 -24.69
C THR A 446 4.13 0.20 -25.09
N GLU A 447 4.21 0.66 -26.34
CA GLU A 447 3.35 1.69 -26.87
C GLU A 447 1.97 1.18 -27.23
N GLY A 448 1.89 -0.04 -27.80
CA GLY A 448 0.70 -0.58 -28.40
C GLY A 448 0.33 -2.00 -28.00
N ILE A 449 -0.82 -2.45 -28.50
CA ILE A 449 -1.38 -3.78 -28.21
C ILE A 449 -0.63 -4.89 -28.95
N THR A 450 0.04 -4.58 -30.04
CA THR A 450 0.77 -5.58 -30.85
C THR A 450 1.96 -6.11 -30.06
N GLU A 451 2.71 -5.23 -29.42
CA GLU A 451 3.84 -5.58 -28.56
C GLU A 451 3.40 -6.45 -27.38
N GLU A 452 2.23 -6.16 -26.79
CA GLU A 452 1.69 -6.94 -25.68
C GLU A 452 1.55 -8.44 -26.02
N TYR A 453 1.25 -8.78 -27.28
CA TYR A 453 1.16 -10.17 -27.75
C TYR A 453 2.45 -10.71 -28.37
N ILE A 454 3.18 -9.89 -29.08
CA ILE A 454 4.35 -10.34 -29.85
C ILE A 454 5.60 -10.49 -28.96
N VAL A 455 5.79 -9.62 -27.97
CA VAL A 455 6.99 -9.65 -27.11
C VAL A 455 7.10 -10.94 -26.29
N PRO A 456 6.03 -11.47 -25.65
CA PRO A 456 6.10 -12.76 -24.96
C PRO A 456 6.46 -13.90 -25.92
N ALA A 457 5.79 -13.96 -27.08
CA ALA A 457 6.06 -14.99 -28.08
C ALA A 457 7.49 -14.90 -28.64
N ALA A 458 8.02 -13.69 -28.82
CA ALA A 458 9.39 -13.48 -29.24
C ALA A 458 10.41 -13.93 -28.18
N ALA A 459 10.10 -13.74 -26.89
CA ALA A 459 10.92 -14.22 -25.78
C ALA A 459 10.94 -15.76 -25.72
N GLU A 460 9.81 -16.42 -25.94
CA GLU A 460 9.73 -17.88 -26.03
C GLU A 460 10.59 -18.42 -27.17
N LEU A 461 10.60 -17.76 -28.32
CA LEU A 461 11.48 -18.11 -29.47
C LEU A 461 12.97 -17.93 -29.14
N GLN A 462 13.32 -17.09 -28.17
CA GLN A 462 14.66 -16.94 -27.61
C GLN A 462 14.97 -17.96 -26.49
N GLY A 463 14.01 -18.81 -26.13
CA GLY A 463 14.15 -19.83 -25.08
C GLY A 463 13.93 -19.29 -23.67
N SER A 464 13.18 -18.20 -23.51
CA SER A 464 12.88 -17.59 -22.21
C SER A 464 11.41 -17.32 -22.08
N ILE A 465 10.79 -17.73 -20.97
CA ILE A 465 9.42 -17.38 -20.58
C ILE A 465 9.51 -16.18 -19.64
N LEU A 466 8.90 -15.06 -20.00
CA LEU A 466 8.98 -13.81 -19.23
C LEU A 466 8.33 -13.97 -17.85
N ASP A 467 7.22 -14.71 -17.75
CA ASP A 467 6.54 -14.98 -16.48
C ASP A 467 7.42 -15.74 -15.49
N ASP A 468 8.22 -16.72 -15.95
CA ASP A 468 9.16 -17.48 -15.11
C ASP A 468 10.24 -16.57 -14.51
N LEU A 469 10.57 -15.51 -15.21
CA LEU A 469 11.55 -14.50 -14.77
C LEU A 469 10.90 -13.35 -13.98
N GLY A 470 9.58 -13.37 -13.82
CA GLY A 470 8.83 -12.28 -13.17
C GLY A 470 8.89 -10.96 -13.95
N ILE A 471 9.05 -11.01 -15.28
CA ILE A 471 9.06 -9.82 -16.14
C ILE A 471 7.65 -9.56 -16.65
N ILE A 472 7.13 -8.36 -16.35
CA ILE A 472 5.78 -7.94 -16.66
C ILE A 472 5.78 -7.01 -17.87
N ILE A 473 4.80 -7.19 -18.76
CA ILE A 473 4.57 -6.28 -19.88
C ILE A 473 3.45 -5.31 -19.52
N CYS A 474 3.73 -4.02 -19.61
CA CYS A 474 2.78 -2.95 -19.39
C CYS A 474 2.59 -2.13 -20.65
N ASN A 475 1.45 -2.28 -21.28
CA ASN A 475 1.06 -1.47 -22.43
C ASN A 475 0.54 -0.10 -21.95
N VAL A 476 1.23 0.95 -22.31
CA VAL A 476 0.91 2.34 -21.92
C VAL A 476 -0.21 2.93 -22.81
N HIS A 477 -0.47 2.32 -23.97
CA HIS A 477 -1.41 2.79 -25.01
C HIS A 477 -1.08 4.20 -25.54
N SER A 478 0.13 4.64 -25.43
CA SER A 478 0.63 5.94 -25.89
C SER A 478 2.16 6.02 -25.78
N THR A 479 2.73 7.13 -26.21
CA THR A 479 4.15 7.45 -26.00
C THR A 479 4.44 8.10 -24.64
N ASN A 480 3.46 8.19 -23.74
CA ASN A 480 3.62 8.82 -22.43
C ASN A 480 4.26 7.86 -21.40
N PHE A 481 5.52 7.51 -21.62
CA PHE A 481 6.29 6.60 -20.76
C PHE A 481 6.82 7.26 -19.48
N GLU A 482 7.02 8.57 -19.50
CA GLU A 482 7.72 9.31 -18.44
C GLU A 482 7.16 9.05 -17.04
N PRO A 483 5.84 9.12 -16.78
CA PRO A 483 5.30 8.90 -15.45
C PRO A 483 5.55 7.49 -14.92
N TYR A 484 5.46 6.47 -15.78
CA TYR A 484 5.75 5.08 -15.40
C TYR A 484 7.23 4.90 -15.08
N LEU A 485 8.11 5.48 -15.88
CA LEU A 485 9.56 5.42 -15.65
C LEU A 485 9.97 6.11 -14.36
N ARG A 486 9.35 7.25 -13.99
CA ARG A 486 9.58 7.91 -12.70
C ARG A 486 9.27 7.00 -11.52
N ILE A 487 8.16 6.27 -11.57
CA ILE A 487 7.76 5.33 -10.52
C ILE A 487 8.72 4.13 -10.48
N LEU A 488 8.97 3.51 -11.64
CA LEU A 488 9.81 2.31 -11.73
C LEU A 488 11.26 2.59 -11.36
N ASP A 489 11.79 3.77 -11.70
CA ASP A 489 13.12 4.20 -11.31
C ASP A 489 13.21 4.47 -9.79
N ALA A 490 12.23 5.17 -9.20
CA ALA A 490 12.18 5.38 -7.75
C ALA A 490 12.13 4.06 -6.98
N LEU A 491 11.46 3.04 -7.53
CA LEU A 491 11.39 1.70 -6.97
C LEU A 491 12.56 0.80 -7.42
N GLN A 492 13.49 1.34 -8.24
CA GLN A 492 14.65 0.63 -8.78
C GLN A 492 14.27 -0.66 -9.50
N ILE A 493 13.12 -0.70 -10.18
CA ILE A 493 12.67 -1.85 -10.96
C ILE A 493 13.32 -1.79 -12.36
N PRO A 494 14.07 -2.81 -12.79
CA PRO A 494 14.63 -2.87 -14.12
C PRO A 494 13.56 -2.66 -15.19
N THR A 495 13.78 -1.72 -16.09
CA THR A 495 12.79 -1.35 -17.09
C THR A 495 13.39 -1.25 -18.48
N VAL A 496 12.58 -1.63 -19.46
CA VAL A 496 12.83 -1.47 -20.89
C VAL A 496 11.60 -0.83 -21.54
N VAL A 497 11.82 0.01 -22.54
CA VAL A 497 10.77 0.65 -23.33
C VAL A 497 10.89 0.17 -24.77
N PHE A 498 9.81 -0.35 -25.32
CA PHE A 498 9.62 -0.54 -26.75
C PHE A 498 8.69 0.53 -27.30
N THR A 499 9.15 1.24 -28.32
CA THR A 499 8.36 2.29 -28.98
C THR A 499 8.53 2.22 -30.48
N ASP A 500 7.50 2.61 -31.21
CA ASP A 500 7.53 2.71 -32.64
C ASP A 500 8.56 3.77 -33.10
N GLY A 501 9.17 3.55 -34.22
CA GLY A 501 10.09 4.52 -34.82
C GLY A 501 9.35 5.68 -35.46
N ASP A 502 8.22 5.40 -36.08
CA ASP A 502 7.39 6.37 -36.77
C ASP A 502 8.23 7.26 -37.70
N TYR A 503 8.93 6.64 -38.63
CA TYR A 503 9.76 7.36 -39.62
C TYR A 503 8.96 8.43 -40.33
N TYR A 504 9.53 9.62 -40.49
CA TYR A 504 8.91 10.75 -41.23
C TYR A 504 9.92 11.54 -42.06
N GLU A 505 9.41 12.17 -43.08
CA GLU A 505 10.15 13.16 -43.87
C GLU A 505 9.56 14.56 -43.66
N VAL A 506 10.41 15.58 -43.66
CA VAL A 506 9.99 16.98 -43.57
C VAL A 506 9.99 17.57 -44.96
N ILE A 507 8.80 17.90 -45.44
CA ILE A 507 8.63 18.57 -46.75
C ILE A 507 8.17 20.01 -46.56
N GLU A 508 8.57 20.90 -47.50
CA GLU A 508 8.05 22.24 -47.53
C GLU A 508 6.76 22.26 -48.38
N VAL A 509 5.64 22.51 -47.73
CA VAL A 509 4.33 22.68 -48.37
C VAL A 509 3.96 24.17 -48.36
N THR A 510 3.45 24.66 -49.49
CA THR A 510 2.90 26.02 -49.54
C THR A 510 1.43 25.96 -49.15
N ASP A 511 1.08 26.59 -48.05
CA ASP A 511 -0.31 26.71 -47.59
C ASP A 511 -1.12 27.49 -48.67
N GLU A 512 -2.12 26.83 -49.24
CA GLU A 512 -2.94 27.38 -50.32
C GLU A 512 -3.69 28.65 -49.91
N LYS A 513 -4.03 28.82 -48.65
CA LYS A 513 -4.79 29.97 -48.12
C LYS A 513 -3.90 31.16 -47.75
N THR A 514 -2.75 30.86 -47.13
CA THR A 514 -1.86 31.92 -46.61
C THR A 514 -0.67 32.21 -47.51
N LYS A 515 -0.42 31.39 -48.55
CA LYS A 515 0.75 31.41 -49.43
C LYS A 515 2.10 31.42 -48.72
N LYS A 516 2.12 31.05 -47.42
CA LYS A 516 3.36 30.88 -46.65
C LYS A 516 3.89 29.45 -46.80
N ARG A 517 5.21 29.33 -46.92
CA ARG A 517 5.88 28.03 -46.85
C ARG A 517 5.82 27.52 -45.40
N LYS A 518 5.30 26.30 -45.22
CA LYS A 518 5.20 25.59 -43.93
C LYS A 518 5.94 24.26 -44.08
N LYS A 519 6.77 23.96 -43.11
CA LYS A 519 7.35 22.60 -43.01
C LYS A 519 6.30 21.65 -42.43
N GLU A 520 6.03 20.57 -43.14
CA GLU A 520 5.08 19.52 -42.71
C GLU A 520 5.78 18.19 -42.64
N LYS A 521 5.52 17.44 -41.55
CA LYS A 521 6.04 16.09 -41.34
C LYS A 521 5.09 15.12 -42.08
N ILE A 522 5.62 14.33 -43.02
CA ILE A 522 4.88 13.27 -43.69
C ILE A 522 5.44 11.95 -43.14
N PHE A 523 4.57 11.22 -42.42
CA PHE A 523 4.90 9.96 -41.79
C PHE A 523 4.78 8.79 -42.77
N HIS A 524 5.55 7.73 -42.50
CA HIS A 524 5.39 6.41 -43.08
C HIS A 524 5.73 6.32 -44.60
N ILE A 525 6.64 7.17 -45.03
CA ILE A 525 7.21 7.04 -46.37
C ILE A 525 8.31 5.97 -46.31
N LEU A 526 8.15 4.90 -47.08
CA LEU A 526 9.19 3.91 -47.31
C LEU A 526 10.18 4.42 -48.36
N SER A 527 10.93 5.49 -48.06
CA SER A 527 11.90 6.03 -49.01
C SER A 527 13.32 5.50 -48.74
N THR A 528 14.03 5.28 -49.84
CA THR A 528 15.44 4.88 -49.79
C THR A 528 16.29 6.11 -50.09
N GLY A 529 16.90 6.73 -49.07
CA GLY A 529 17.98 7.66 -49.27
C GLY A 529 17.90 9.04 -48.61
N ALA A 530 16.86 9.35 -47.83
CA ALA A 530 16.87 10.55 -46.98
C ALA A 530 17.52 10.27 -45.62
N GLU A 531 18.03 11.30 -44.94
CA GLU A 531 18.45 11.16 -43.55
C GLU A 531 17.25 10.75 -42.70
N PRO A 532 17.36 9.71 -41.87
CA PRO A 532 16.25 9.21 -41.10
C PRO A 532 15.82 10.20 -40.00
N ASN A 533 14.55 10.57 -40.01
CA ASN A 533 13.91 11.25 -38.90
C ASN A 533 12.94 10.27 -38.24
N TYR A 534 13.10 10.05 -36.96
CA TYR A 534 12.26 9.12 -36.21
C TYR A 534 11.62 9.81 -35.03
N ARG A 535 10.28 9.74 -34.95
CA ARG A 535 9.52 10.26 -33.82
C ARG A 535 9.88 9.52 -32.53
N GLY A 536 10.10 8.23 -32.59
CA GLY A 536 10.53 7.43 -31.43
C GLY A 536 11.83 7.95 -30.77
N ASN A 537 12.79 8.45 -31.57
CA ASN A 537 13.99 9.09 -31.04
C ASN A 537 13.68 10.42 -30.34
N GLU A 538 12.74 11.22 -30.88
CA GLU A 538 12.30 12.46 -30.23
C GLU A 538 11.62 12.17 -28.89
N VAL A 539 10.81 11.11 -28.82
CA VAL A 539 10.15 10.63 -27.58
C VAL A 539 11.21 10.21 -26.56
N ALA A 540 12.13 9.32 -26.94
CA ALA A 540 13.18 8.85 -26.05
C ALA A 540 14.04 10.00 -25.52
N LYS A 541 14.45 10.94 -26.39
CA LYS A 541 15.18 12.14 -26.00
C LYS A 541 14.41 12.97 -24.97
N THR A 542 13.15 13.28 -25.26
CA THR A 542 12.31 14.09 -24.38
C THR A 542 12.14 13.45 -23.01
N VAL A 543 11.81 12.16 -22.99
CA VAL A 543 11.60 11.42 -21.74
C VAL A 543 12.88 11.36 -20.90
N LEU A 544 14.03 11.02 -21.49
CA LEU A 544 15.31 10.91 -20.77
C LEU A 544 15.79 12.25 -20.19
N VAL A 545 15.58 13.34 -20.93
CA VAL A 545 15.91 14.70 -20.47
C VAL A 545 14.98 15.12 -19.33
N ASN A 546 13.69 14.90 -19.45
CA ASN A 546 12.71 15.23 -18.40
C ASN A 546 12.93 14.42 -17.11
N LEU A 547 13.37 13.18 -17.23
CA LEU A 547 13.78 12.35 -16.08
C LEU A 547 15.08 12.82 -15.44
N GLY A 548 15.80 13.77 -16.05
CA GLY A 548 17.12 14.19 -15.59
C GLY A 548 18.22 13.12 -15.73
N THR A 549 17.92 12.03 -16.44
CA THR A 549 18.85 10.92 -16.62
C THR A 549 19.99 11.27 -17.58
N VAL A 550 19.75 12.23 -18.49
CA VAL A 550 20.69 12.66 -19.55
C VAL A 550 20.50 14.16 -19.78
N GLN A 551 21.61 14.88 -20.03
CA GLN A 551 21.54 16.25 -20.51
C GLN A 551 21.36 16.26 -22.03
N THR A 552 20.74 17.33 -22.58
CA THR A 552 20.50 17.42 -24.02
C THR A 552 21.80 17.31 -24.83
N ASP A 553 22.90 17.87 -24.33
CA ASP A 553 24.21 17.90 -24.97
C ASP A 553 24.96 16.55 -24.94
N ASP A 554 24.53 15.63 -24.07
CA ASP A 554 25.11 14.28 -23.99
C ASP A 554 24.56 13.33 -25.09
N ILE A 555 23.47 13.72 -25.77
CA ILE A 555 22.80 12.90 -26.78
C ILE A 555 23.52 13.09 -28.12
N PRO A 556 24.05 12.02 -28.71
CA PRO A 556 24.74 12.10 -30.01
C PRO A 556 23.84 12.68 -31.10
N GLU A 557 24.43 13.40 -32.06
CA GLU A 557 23.69 13.93 -33.22
C GLU A 557 23.49 12.88 -34.31
N ASP A 558 24.46 11.96 -34.47
CA ASP A 558 24.41 10.90 -35.45
C ASP A 558 23.41 9.78 -35.08
N PHE A 559 22.54 9.45 -36.01
CA PHE A 559 21.47 8.49 -35.81
C PHE A 559 21.90 7.10 -35.30
N LYS A 560 22.95 6.53 -35.88
CA LYS A 560 23.47 5.20 -35.44
C LYS A 560 23.96 5.23 -34.00
N THR A 561 24.66 6.30 -33.66
CA THR A 561 25.17 6.51 -32.31
C THR A 561 24.05 6.80 -31.34
N GLN A 562 23.00 7.53 -31.77
CA GLN A 562 21.78 7.73 -30.98
C GLN A 562 21.07 6.41 -30.65
N ASP A 563 20.84 5.54 -31.62
CA ASP A 563 20.18 4.24 -31.37
C ASP A 563 20.96 3.42 -30.34
N THR A 564 22.27 3.34 -30.50
CA THR A 564 23.14 2.67 -29.53
C THR A 564 23.05 3.32 -28.15
N PHE A 565 23.05 4.65 -28.08
CA PHE A 565 22.96 5.40 -26.84
C PHE A 565 21.62 5.13 -26.12
N PHE A 566 20.49 5.22 -26.84
CA PHE A 566 19.17 4.97 -26.26
C PHE A 566 19.01 3.52 -25.76
N ARG A 567 19.58 2.53 -26.46
CA ARG A 567 19.60 1.14 -26.01
C ARG A 567 20.33 0.97 -24.66
N THR A 568 21.43 1.72 -24.45
CA THR A 568 22.12 1.70 -23.13
C THR A 568 21.24 2.25 -22.01
N LYS A 569 20.29 3.11 -22.33
CA LYS A 569 19.30 3.70 -21.41
C LYS A 569 18.00 2.90 -21.32
N GLY A 570 17.91 1.75 -22.00
CA GLY A 570 16.75 0.87 -21.98
C GLY A 570 15.64 1.22 -22.98
N PHE A 571 15.89 2.12 -23.93
CA PHE A 571 14.95 2.40 -25.02
C PHE A 571 15.34 1.63 -26.28
N PHE A 572 14.41 0.85 -26.80
CA PHE A 572 14.55 0.06 -28.02
C PHE A 572 13.50 0.53 -29.02
N ILE A 573 13.96 1.20 -30.05
CA ILE A 573 13.14 1.96 -31.00
C ILE A 573 13.08 1.23 -32.33
N GLY A 574 11.87 1.07 -32.89
CA GLY A 574 11.65 0.52 -34.23
C GLY A 574 12.05 1.50 -35.34
N HIS A 575 11.82 1.10 -36.57
CA HIS A 575 11.95 1.98 -37.73
C HIS A 575 10.59 2.61 -38.11
N TYR A 576 9.56 1.77 -38.13
CA TYR A 576 8.17 2.18 -38.38
C TYR A 576 7.30 1.78 -37.21
N THR A 577 6.12 1.19 -37.46
CA THR A 577 5.38 0.46 -36.43
C THR A 577 5.87 -0.96 -36.36
N LEU A 578 5.67 -1.64 -35.23
CA LEU A 578 6.10 -3.03 -35.04
C LEU A 578 5.61 -3.94 -36.16
N GLU A 579 4.35 -3.80 -36.61
CA GLU A 579 3.80 -4.64 -37.67
C GLU A 579 4.54 -4.45 -38.99
N VAL A 580 4.84 -3.21 -39.35
CA VAL A 580 5.57 -2.90 -40.60
C VAL A 580 7.01 -3.41 -40.50
N ASP A 581 7.68 -3.23 -39.37
CA ASP A 581 9.03 -3.74 -39.13
C ASP A 581 9.09 -5.26 -39.23
N MET A 582 8.05 -5.95 -38.72
CA MET A 582 7.90 -7.41 -38.87
C MET A 582 7.70 -7.84 -40.32
N MET A 583 6.85 -7.14 -41.07
CA MET A 583 6.62 -7.41 -42.50
C MET A 583 7.89 -7.21 -43.30
N GLN A 584 8.64 -6.12 -43.06
CA GLN A 584 9.88 -5.82 -43.78
C GLN A 584 11.01 -6.83 -43.48
N LYS A 585 11.06 -7.33 -42.22
CA LYS A 585 12.07 -8.33 -41.85
C LYS A 585 11.71 -9.74 -42.30
N SER A 586 10.44 -10.01 -42.59
CA SER A 586 9.96 -11.33 -42.93
C SER A 586 10.60 -11.86 -44.22
N THR A 587 11.05 -13.10 -44.19
CA THR A 587 11.38 -13.89 -45.37
C THR A 587 10.09 -14.42 -46.04
N ALA A 588 10.19 -15.02 -47.18
CA ALA A 588 9.05 -15.65 -47.87
C ALA A 588 8.20 -16.58 -46.97
N LYS A 589 8.85 -17.22 -45.98
CA LYS A 589 8.17 -18.05 -44.99
C LYS A 589 7.36 -17.20 -43.98
N GLY A 590 7.95 -16.12 -43.49
CA GLY A 590 7.28 -15.17 -42.62
C GLY A 590 6.11 -14.46 -43.31
N GLU A 591 6.30 -14.00 -44.53
CA GLU A 591 5.23 -13.45 -45.34
C GLU A 591 4.05 -14.42 -45.52
N THR A 592 4.34 -15.70 -45.75
CA THR A 592 3.30 -16.73 -45.85
C THR A 592 2.52 -16.83 -44.54
N VAL A 593 3.17 -16.73 -43.37
CA VAL A 593 2.49 -16.71 -42.06
C VAL A 593 1.56 -15.49 -41.96
N ILE A 594 2.07 -14.28 -42.29
CA ILE A 594 1.27 -13.04 -42.26
C ILE A 594 0.04 -13.14 -43.14
N LYS A 595 0.21 -13.58 -44.42
CA LYS A 595 -0.87 -13.75 -45.38
C LYS A 595 -1.90 -14.78 -44.87
N THR A 596 -1.44 -15.89 -44.30
CA THR A 596 -2.29 -16.94 -43.72
C THR A 596 -3.13 -16.38 -42.56
N VAL A 597 -2.49 -15.65 -41.60
CA VAL A 597 -3.18 -15.07 -40.45
C VAL A 597 -4.23 -14.03 -40.90
N TYR A 598 -3.89 -13.19 -41.85
CA TYR A 598 -4.87 -12.25 -42.44
C TYR A 598 -6.05 -12.96 -43.07
N SER A 599 -5.80 -13.99 -43.88
CA SER A 599 -6.84 -14.81 -44.52
C SER A 599 -7.77 -15.50 -43.52
N GLU A 600 -7.22 -16.05 -42.42
CA GLU A 600 -8.02 -16.72 -41.38
C GLU A 600 -8.95 -15.74 -40.65
N LEU A 601 -8.56 -14.50 -40.52
CA LEU A 601 -9.27 -13.49 -39.71
C LEU A 601 -10.18 -12.59 -40.56
N ASN A 602 -9.84 -12.42 -41.82
CA ASN A 602 -10.60 -11.61 -42.76
C ASN A 602 -11.80 -12.40 -43.25
N GLY A 603 -12.98 -12.17 -42.72
CA GLY A 603 -14.24 -12.78 -43.17
C GLY A 603 -14.69 -12.33 -44.60
N GLY A 604 -13.88 -11.54 -45.31
CA GLY A 604 -14.11 -11.03 -46.63
C GLY A 604 -13.72 -12.03 -47.72
N GLY A 605 -14.38 -11.97 -48.86
CA GLY A 605 -14.17 -12.89 -49.96
C GLY A 605 -12.76 -12.86 -50.56
N LYS A 606 -12.51 -13.76 -51.51
CA LYS A 606 -11.25 -13.98 -52.24
C LYS A 606 -10.55 -12.71 -52.72
N VAL A 607 -11.29 -11.72 -53.16
CA VAL A 607 -10.76 -10.44 -53.69
C VAL A 607 -10.01 -9.64 -52.62
N MET A 608 -10.52 -9.63 -51.40
CA MET A 608 -9.82 -8.90 -50.31
C MET A 608 -8.52 -9.58 -49.92
N GLN A 609 -8.50 -10.92 -49.95
CA GLN A 609 -7.30 -11.70 -49.69
C GLN A 609 -6.25 -11.47 -50.81
N GLU A 610 -6.65 -11.57 -52.08
CA GLU A 610 -5.78 -11.35 -53.23
C GLU A 610 -5.19 -9.93 -53.24
N ASN A 611 -5.97 -8.95 -52.88
CA ASN A 611 -5.48 -7.58 -52.75
C ASN A 611 -4.44 -7.41 -51.61
N PHE A 612 -4.64 -8.05 -50.46
CA PHE A 612 -3.69 -8.05 -49.38
C PHE A 612 -2.38 -8.76 -49.74
N GLU A 613 -2.51 -9.95 -50.35
CA GLU A 613 -1.35 -10.70 -50.83
C GLU A 613 -0.53 -9.89 -51.84
N LYS A 614 -1.19 -9.17 -52.76
CA LYS A 614 -0.51 -8.29 -53.70
C LYS A 614 0.23 -7.14 -53.02
N LEU A 615 -0.37 -6.51 -52.01
CA LEU A 615 0.32 -5.45 -51.24
C LEU A 615 1.60 -5.96 -50.56
N MET A 616 1.52 -7.17 -50.00
CA MET A 616 2.70 -7.84 -49.42
C MET A 616 3.77 -8.15 -50.45
N ASP A 617 3.38 -8.67 -51.63
CA ASP A 617 4.30 -9.00 -52.74
C ASP A 617 4.94 -7.75 -53.35
N ASP A 618 4.20 -6.64 -53.42
CA ASP A 618 4.69 -5.33 -53.90
C ASP A 618 5.52 -4.59 -52.87
N GLY A 619 5.63 -5.09 -51.62
CA GLY A 619 6.36 -4.45 -50.52
C GLY A 619 5.67 -3.21 -49.93
N ASP A 620 4.40 -3.00 -50.25
CA ASP A 620 3.58 -1.89 -49.68
C ASP A 620 3.01 -2.29 -48.29
N HIS A 621 3.93 -2.48 -47.35
CA HIS A 621 3.62 -2.96 -45.99
C HIS A 621 2.78 -1.95 -45.21
N TRP A 622 2.90 -0.64 -45.51
CA TRP A 622 2.09 0.36 -44.87
C TRP A 622 0.61 0.26 -45.26
N THR A 623 0.31 0.15 -46.54
CA THR A 623 -1.07 -0.06 -46.99
C THR A 623 -1.60 -1.42 -46.50
N ALA A 624 -0.76 -2.45 -46.44
CA ALA A 624 -1.11 -3.74 -45.86
C ALA A 624 -1.53 -3.60 -44.38
N LEU A 625 -0.78 -2.81 -43.57
CA LEU A 625 -1.15 -2.52 -42.17
C LEU A 625 -2.50 -1.79 -42.09
N VAL A 626 -2.76 -0.79 -42.92
CA VAL A 626 -4.07 -0.11 -42.98
C VAL A 626 -5.20 -1.09 -43.27
N ARG A 627 -4.96 -2.11 -44.13
CA ARG A 627 -5.96 -3.18 -44.37
C ARG A 627 -6.18 -4.06 -43.17
N ILE A 628 -5.14 -4.37 -42.39
CA ILE A 628 -5.28 -5.11 -41.13
C ILE A 628 -6.15 -4.30 -40.15
N GLU A 629 -5.86 -3.02 -39.98
CA GLU A 629 -6.64 -2.13 -39.09
C GLU A 629 -8.11 -2.05 -39.45
N GLN A 630 -8.40 -1.85 -40.74
CA GLN A 630 -9.78 -1.70 -41.24
C GLN A 630 -10.60 -2.98 -41.19
N ASN A 631 -9.99 -4.13 -41.51
CA ASN A 631 -10.73 -5.37 -41.77
C ASN A 631 -10.65 -6.37 -40.62
N VAL A 632 -9.59 -6.34 -39.80
CA VAL A 632 -9.31 -7.38 -38.79
C VAL A 632 -9.14 -6.79 -37.38
N SER A 633 -8.58 -5.63 -37.22
CA SER A 633 -8.02 -4.94 -36.04
C SER A 633 -6.61 -5.41 -35.65
N LYS A 634 -5.75 -4.47 -35.22
CA LYS A 634 -4.37 -4.77 -34.81
C LYS A 634 -4.29 -5.84 -33.71
N GLY A 635 -5.05 -5.65 -32.64
CA GLY A 635 -4.98 -6.56 -31.50
C GLY A 635 -5.37 -7.99 -31.82
N ARG A 636 -6.43 -8.21 -32.62
CA ARG A 636 -6.86 -9.53 -33.04
C ARG A 636 -5.84 -10.19 -34.00
N PHE A 637 -5.25 -9.38 -34.88
CA PHE A 637 -4.19 -9.83 -35.78
C PHE A 637 -2.95 -10.24 -34.99
N ALA A 638 -2.46 -9.40 -34.08
CA ALA A 638 -1.30 -9.66 -33.24
C ALA A 638 -1.50 -10.92 -32.36
N GLN A 639 -2.67 -11.07 -31.75
CA GLN A 639 -3.02 -12.25 -30.94
C GLN A 639 -2.95 -13.56 -31.75
N ARG A 640 -3.42 -13.55 -32.99
CA ARG A 640 -3.35 -14.74 -33.86
C ARG A 640 -1.95 -14.97 -34.41
N LEU A 641 -1.23 -13.87 -34.73
CA LEU A 641 0.13 -13.90 -35.24
C LEU A 641 1.12 -14.43 -34.20
N SER A 642 0.96 -14.06 -32.93
CA SER A 642 1.83 -14.52 -31.86
C SER A 642 1.87 -16.05 -31.73
N GLN A 643 0.75 -16.74 -31.99
CA GLN A 643 0.66 -18.20 -31.98
C GLN A 643 1.42 -18.89 -33.14
N LYS A 644 1.71 -18.15 -34.20
CA LYS A 644 2.39 -18.65 -35.42
C LYS A 644 3.72 -17.93 -35.67
N LEU A 645 4.18 -17.14 -34.70
CA LEU A 645 5.40 -16.34 -34.84
C LEU A 645 6.62 -17.22 -35.09
N ILE A 646 7.47 -16.81 -36.00
CA ILE A 646 8.75 -17.45 -36.28
C ILE A 646 9.88 -16.44 -36.09
N LYS A 647 11.07 -16.91 -35.73
CA LYS A 647 12.22 -16.08 -35.37
C LYS A 647 12.59 -15.07 -36.45
N GLU A 648 12.46 -15.43 -37.71
CA GLU A 648 12.79 -14.58 -38.87
C GLU A 648 11.91 -13.31 -38.96
N MET A 649 10.75 -13.31 -38.32
CA MET A 649 9.82 -12.16 -38.31
C MET A 649 10.11 -11.17 -37.18
N VAL A 650 10.83 -11.57 -36.14
CA VAL A 650 11.04 -10.74 -34.97
C VAL A 650 12.07 -9.65 -35.24
N PRO A 651 11.75 -8.35 -35.13
CA PRO A 651 12.71 -7.27 -35.35
C PRO A 651 13.89 -7.31 -34.35
N SER A 652 15.06 -6.90 -34.80
CA SER A 652 16.30 -6.99 -34.00
C SER A 652 16.26 -6.14 -32.72
N TYR A 653 15.55 -5.03 -32.74
CA TYR A 653 15.41 -4.19 -31.55
C TYR A 653 14.55 -4.86 -30.47
N ILE A 654 13.52 -5.63 -30.85
CA ILE A 654 12.74 -6.45 -29.93
C ILE A 654 13.61 -7.55 -29.30
N GLU A 655 14.38 -8.29 -30.16
CA GLU A 655 15.29 -9.32 -29.65
C GLU A 655 16.31 -8.76 -28.67
N ALA A 656 16.89 -7.61 -28.99
CA ALA A 656 17.91 -6.95 -28.16
C ALA A 656 17.30 -6.44 -26.84
N GLY A 657 16.10 -5.85 -26.86
CA GLY A 657 15.43 -5.35 -25.68
C GLY A 657 15.01 -6.46 -24.72
N ILE A 658 14.50 -7.58 -25.23
CA ILE A 658 14.21 -8.78 -24.43
C ILE A 658 15.48 -9.29 -23.76
N SER A 659 16.57 -9.43 -24.52
CA SER A 659 17.88 -9.89 -23.96
C SER A 659 18.39 -8.91 -22.89
N TYR A 660 18.25 -7.61 -23.10
CA TYR A 660 18.68 -6.58 -22.16
C TYR A 660 17.95 -6.68 -20.81
N ILE A 661 16.62 -6.78 -20.83
CA ILE A 661 15.84 -6.86 -19.57
C ILE A 661 16.10 -8.19 -18.84
N ILE A 662 16.19 -9.31 -19.57
CA ILE A 662 16.49 -10.62 -18.98
C ILE A 662 17.84 -10.58 -18.27
N ASN A 663 18.88 -10.03 -18.93
CA ASN A 663 20.21 -9.94 -18.36
C ASN A 663 20.23 -9.03 -17.11
N LYS A 664 19.49 -7.90 -17.14
CA LYS A 664 19.37 -7.03 -15.97
C LYS A 664 18.71 -7.72 -14.79
N VAL A 665 17.58 -8.42 -15.04
CA VAL A 665 16.87 -9.13 -13.99
C VAL A 665 17.74 -10.25 -13.42
N ARG A 666 18.42 -11.04 -14.24
CA ARG A 666 19.33 -12.08 -13.76
C ARG A 666 20.48 -11.51 -12.93
N ALA A 667 21.12 -10.46 -13.38
CA ALA A 667 22.22 -9.82 -12.64
C ALA A 667 21.81 -9.27 -11.27
N GLU A 668 20.52 -8.98 -11.04
CA GLU A 668 20.03 -8.51 -9.75
C GLU A 668 19.62 -9.64 -8.80
N TYR A 669 19.17 -10.79 -9.32
CA TYR A 669 18.57 -11.87 -8.54
C TYR A 669 19.42 -13.15 -8.47
N GLU A 670 20.36 -13.33 -9.38
CA GLU A 670 21.40 -14.37 -9.34
C GLU A 670 22.67 -13.84 -8.66
#